data_127de25ccf1b14040b9cd9ab037b598a
#
_entry.id   127de25ccf1b14040b9cd9ab037b598a
#
_cell.length_a   1.000
_cell.length_b   1.000
_cell.length_c   1.000
_cell.angle_alpha   90.00
_cell.angle_beta   90.00
_cell.angle_gamma   90.00
#
_symmetry.space_group_name_H-M   'P 1'
#
loop_
_entity.id
_entity.type
_entity.pdbx_description
1 polymer ?
#
loop_
_entity_poly.entity_id
_entity_poly.type
_entity_poly.pdbx_seq_one_letter_code
_entity_poly.pdbx_strand_id
1 'polypeptide(L)'
;MSQLSVNAIRFLGIDAIEKAKSGHPGVVMGAAPMAYSLYTKHLRVNPAVSNWINRDRFILSAGHGSMLLYALLHLSGFDVTIDDLKHFRQWGSRTPGHPEYGHTDGVDATSGPLGQGISMAVGLAQAERFLAAKYNKPDFPIFNHYTYVIAGDGDFMEGVSGEASSYAAKQQLNKLIVLYDSNDICLDGETNAAFTENVRARYNAYGWHTAIVEDGTDINAISLAIEEAKASNKPSLIEIKTTIGYGAPTKGGTNAVHGAPLGAEEIAATRRHLGWEYPPFDVPEEVYDDFKENVEKRGVAAYQKWLEMLADYKIAYPNEAKEVEAIIRGEDPATLTEADFPVFDDGFSQATRHSSQAAINAAAAVLPNFLGGSADLAHSNMTYINDDGLQDAEHPLNRNIQFGVREFGMATILNGMALHGGLRVFGGTFFVFSDYLKAAMRLSALQSLPVVYVFTHDSIAVGEDGPTHEPIEQLSGLRAIPNLTVLRPADARETQAAWHYALTQKSTPTALVLTRQNLVVEKGTSFTAVEKGAYVVYESSADFDTILLASGSEINLAVEAAKKLVAQGGKVRVVSVPSTELFDDQPAEYKEMILPNAVRKRVAIEMAATQPWYKYVGLDGKVIGIDTFGASAPASEVIEHYGFTVDNIVNTVNHL
;
A
#
# COMPACT_ATOMS: atom_id res chain seq x y z
N MET A 1 -16.02 -34.46 -13.71
CA MET A 1 -14.91 -33.50 -13.95
C MET A 1 -14.71 -32.58 -12.76
N SER A 2 -15.64 -31.70 -12.41
CA SER A 2 -15.46 -30.69 -11.35
C SER A 2 -14.93 -31.25 -10.02
N GLN A 3 -15.43 -32.42 -9.56
CA GLN A 3 -14.94 -33.01 -8.30
C GLN A 3 -13.47 -33.48 -8.41
N LEU A 4 -13.04 -33.95 -9.57
CA LEU A 4 -11.65 -34.33 -9.82
C LEU A 4 -10.74 -33.13 -9.78
N SER A 5 -11.13 -32.03 -10.44
CA SER A 5 -10.39 -30.76 -10.45
C SER A 5 -10.31 -30.11 -9.06
N VAL A 6 -11.42 -30.13 -8.31
CA VAL A 6 -11.44 -29.64 -6.90
C VAL A 6 -10.49 -30.46 -6.01
N ASN A 7 -10.46 -31.77 -6.19
CA ASN A 7 -9.54 -32.64 -5.44
C ASN A 7 -8.09 -32.41 -5.87
N ALA A 8 -7.81 -32.14 -7.15
CA ALA A 8 -6.47 -31.78 -7.60
C ALA A 8 -5.94 -30.52 -6.89
N ILE A 9 -6.78 -29.48 -6.75
CA ILE A 9 -6.42 -28.27 -5.99
C ILE A 9 -6.06 -28.64 -4.54
N ARG A 10 -6.92 -29.43 -3.87
CA ARG A 10 -6.71 -29.88 -2.49
C ARG A 10 -5.38 -30.60 -2.33
N PHE A 11 -5.13 -31.62 -3.18
CA PHE A 11 -3.96 -32.48 -3.05
C PHE A 11 -2.66 -31.79 -3.46
N LEU A 12 -2.64 -30.95 -4.47
CA LEU A 12 -1.48 -30.09 -4.75
C LEU A 12 -1.10 -29.25 -3.55
N GLY A 13 -2.11 -28.66 -2.87
CA GLY A 13 -1.88 -27.83 -1.70
C GLY A 13 -1.35 -28.61 -0.51
N ILE A 14 -2.02 -29.71 -0.09
CA ILE A 14 -1.59 -30.47 1.09
C ILE A 14 -0.28 -31.24 0.87
N ASP A 15 0.00 -31.68 -0.36
CA ASP A 15 1.27 -32.36 -0.68
C ASP A 15 2.45 -31.37 -0.61
N ALA A 16 2.27 -30.13 -1.08
CA ALA A 16 3.28 -29.08 -0.98
C ALA A 16 3.54 -28.68 0.49
N ILE A 17 2.47 -28.50 1.27
CA ILE A 17 2.54 -28.17 2.70
C ILE A 17 3.22 -29.30 3.48
N GLU A 18 2.88 -30.55 3.20
CA GLU A 18 3.51 -31.70 3.85
C GLU A 18 4.98 -31.83 3.48
N LYS A 19 5.34 -31.60 2.22
CA LYS A 19 6.74 -31.61 1.78
C LYS A 19 7.55 -30.50 2.46
N ALA A 20 6.99 -29.29 2.57
CA ALA A 20 7.62 -28.16 3.23
C ALA A 20 7.66 -28.31 4.78
N LYS A 21 6.88 -29.21 5.36
CA LYS A 21 6.64 -29.33 6.81
C LYS A 21 6.17 -28.02 7.44
N SER A 22 5.53 -27.17 6.66
CA SER A 22 5.07 -25.85 7.06
C SER A 22 3.96 -25.36 6.13
N GLY A 23 2.89 -24.79 6.68
CA GLY A 23 1.80 -24.19 5.90
C GLY A 23 0.42 -24.42 6.51
N HIS A 24 -0.62 -23.97 5.81
CA HIS A 24 -1.99 -23.90 6.29
C HIS A 24 -2.90 -24.73 5.35
N PRO A 25 -3.12 -26.02 5.62
CA PRO A 25 -3.89 -26.90 4.73
C PRO A 25 -5.41 -26.66 4.79
N GLY A 26 -5.92 -26.14 5.90
CA GLY A 26 -7.34 -26.09 6.19
C GLY A 26 -8.16 -25.29 5.18
N VAL A 27 -7.76 -24.06 4.89
CA VAL A 27 -8.41 -23.20 3.88
C VAL A 27 -8.28 -23.80 2.49
N VAL A 28 -7.12 -24.36 2.13
CA VAL A 28 -6.90 -25.01 0.82
C VAL A 28 -7.93 -26.09 0.57
N MET A 29 -8.23 -26.91 1.60
CA MET A 29 -9.16 -28.03 1.49
C MET A 29 -10.63 -27.54 1.52
N GLY A 30 -10.96 -26.62 2.42
CA GLY A 30 -12.32 -26.12 2.58
C GLY A 30 -12.80 -25.24 1.44
N ALA A 31 -11.96 -24.27 1.04
CA ALA A 31 -12.30 -23.27 0.04
C ALA A 31 -12.07 -23.71 -1.42
N ALA A 32 -11.54 -24.92 -1.67
CA ALA A 32 -11.28 -25.38 -3.03
C ALA A 32 -12.50 -25.36 -3.96
N PRO A 33 -13.74 -25.73 -3.54
CA PRO A 33 -14.90 -25.66 -4.43
C PRO A 33 -15.27 -24.23 -4.84
N MET A 34 -15.21 -23.25 -3.91
CA MET A 34 -15.51 -21.86 -4.25
C MET A 34 -14.45 -21.26 -5.18
N ALA A 35 -13.19 -21.56 -4.94
CA ALA A 35 -12.09 -21.12 -5.78
C ALA A 35 -12.14 -21.73 -7.19
N TYR A 36 -12.46 -23.03 -7.29
CA TYR A 36 -12.71 -23.71 -8.57
C TYR A 36 -13.88 -23.07 -9.32
N SER A 37 -15.03 -22.86 -8.65
CA SER A 37 -16.20 -22.21 -9.26
C SER A 37 -15.86 -20.82 -9.78
N LEU A 38 -15.14 -20.01 -8.99
CA LEU A 38 -14.71 -18.68 -9.38
C LEU A 38 -13.83 -18.73 -10.64
N TYR A 39 -12.75 -19.52 -10.61
CA TYR A 39 -11.77 -19.55 -11.69
C TYR A 39 -12.36 -20.09 -13.00
N THR A 40 -13.08 -21.21 -12.93
CA THR A 40 -13.56 -21.90 -14.14
C THR A 40 -14.81 -21.30 -14.75
N LYS A 41 -15.64 -20.58 -13.98
CA LYS A 41 -16.93 -20.07 -14.48
C LYS A 41 -16.99 -18.54 -14.58
N HIS A 42 -16.24 -17.79 -13.77
CA HIS A 42 -16.43 -16.35 -13.62
C HIS A 42 -15.18 -15.53 -13.92
N LEU A 43 -14.05 -15.86 -13.32
CA LEU A 43 -12.81 -15.06 -13.39
C LEU A 43 -12.27 -14.98 -14.81
N ARG A 44 -12.11 -13.78 -15.33
CA ARG A 44 -11.63 -13.49 -16.68
C ARG A 44 -10.18 -13.02 -16.63
N VAL A 45 -9.25 -13.95 -16.84
CA VAL A 45 -7.80 -13.72 -16.85
C VAL A 45 -7.19 -14.37 -18.08
N ASN A 46 -6.05 -13.86 -18.57
CA ASN A 46 -5.26 -14.50 -19.62
C ASN A 46 -3.88 -14.83 -19.05
N PRO A 47 -3.57 -16.10 -18.76
CA PRO A 47 -2.29 -16.48 -18.17
C PRO A 47 -1.07 -16.08 -19.01
N ALA A 48 -1.20 -16.08 -20.34
CA ALA A 48 -0.13 -15.66 -21.25
C ALA A 48 0.12 -14.13 -21.25
N VAL A 49 -0.83 -13.32 -20.71
CA VAL A 49 -0.73 -11.87 -20.56
C VAL A 49 -1.28 -11.51 -19.19
N SER A 50 -0.59 -11.98 -18.15
CA SER A 50 -1.00 -11.87 -16.74
C SER A 50 -1.17 -10.42 -16.26
N ASN A 51 -0.55 -9.46 -16.93
CA ASN A 51 -0.67 -8.02 -16.67
C ASN A 51 -1.72 -7.28 -17.52
N TRP A 52 -2.59 -8.01 -18.26
CA TRP A 52 -3.67 -7.37 -19.03
C TRP A 52 -4.51 -6.43 -18.15
N ILE A 53 -4.55 -5.15 -18.50
CA ILE A 53 -5.15 -4.11 -17.66
C ILE A 53 -6.65 -4.32 -17.40
N ASN A 54 -7.40 -4.88 -18.35
CA ASN A 54 -8.85 -5.14 -18.23
C ASN A 54 -9.18 -6.59 -17.81
N ARG A 55 -8.21 -7.33 -17.25
CA ARG A 55 -8.50 -8.63 -16.61
C ARG A 55 -9.24 -8.43 -15.30
N ASP A 56 -10.01 -9.42 -14.89
CA ASP A 56 -10.52 -9.43 -13.51
C ASP A 56 -9.35 -9.55 -12.52
N ARG A 57 -9.57 -9.10 -11.29
CA ARG A 57 -8.60 -9.18 -10.19
C ARG A 57 -9.06 -10.21 -9.17
N PHE A 58 -8.10 -10.94 -8.62
CA PHE A 58 -8.36 -11.90 -7.56
C PHE A 58 -7.41 -11.71 -6.39
N ILE A 59 -7.95 -11.47 -5.19
CA ILE A 59 -7.18 -11.42 -3.95
C ILE A 59 -7.59 -12.57 -3.03
N LEU A 60 -6.61 -13.39 -2.65
CA LEU A 60 -6.75 -14.29 -1.53
C LEU A 60 -6.40 -13.51 -0.26
N SER A 61 -7.41 -12.90 0.41
CA SER A 61 -7.21 -12.09 1.62
C SER A 61 -6.76 -12.96 2.79
N ALA A 62 -7.32 -14.18 2.91
CA ALA A 62 -6.83 -15.22 3.80
C ALA A 62 -5.48 -15.79 3.27
N GLY A 63 -4.46 -14.92 3.21
CA GLY A 63 -3.18 -15.21 2.54
C GLY A 63 -2.39 -16.38 3.12
N HIS A 64 -2.70 -16.81 4.34
CA HIS A 64 -2.15 -18.04 4.91
C HIS A 64 -2.52 -19.28 4.10
N GLY A 65 -3.66 -19.27 3.38
CA GLY A 65 -4.06 -20.31 2.43
C GLY A 65 -3.34 -20.22 1.07
N SER A 66 -2.15 -19.66 0.98
CA SER A 66 -1.40 -19.36 -0.25
C SER A 66 -1.32 -20.51 -1.24
N MET A 67 -1.22 -21.76 -0.77
CA MET A 67 -1.21 -22.93 -1.64
C MET A 67 -2.50 -23.14 -2.42
N LEU A 68 -3.64 -22.61 -1.95
CA LEU A 68 -4.88 -22.56 -2.75
C LEU A 68 -4.65 -21.73 -4.02
N LEU A 69 -4.08 -20.53 -3.86
CA LEU A 69 -3.80 -19.65 -4.98
C LEU A 69 -2.73 -20.24 -5.91
N TYR A 70 -1.64 -20.77 -5.38
CA TYR A 70 -0.57 -21.32 -6.22
C TYR A 70 -1.00 -22.55 -7.01
N ALA A 71 -1.81 -23.43 -6.43
CA ALA A 71 -2.41 -24.56 -7.16
C ALA A 71 -3.32 -24.09 -8.31
N LEU A 72 -4.13 -23.05 -8.06
CA LEU A 72 -4.99 -22.45 -9.10
C LEU A 72 -4.20 -21.78 -10.21
N LEU A 73 -3.14 -21.03 -9.88
CA LEU A 73 -2.28 -20.40 -10.88
C LEU A 73 -1.59 -21.44 -11.75
N HIS A 74 -1.04 -22.50 -11.11
CA HIS A 74 -0.43 -23.61 -11.83
C HIS A 74 -1.41 -24.28 -12.81
N LEU A 75 -2.57 -24.69 -12.32
CA LEU A 75 -3.59 -25.38 -13.13
C LEU A 75 -4.15 -24.49 -14.25
N SER A 76 -4.22 -23.18 -14.01
CA SER A 76 -4.74 -22.19 -14.98
C SER A 76 -3.72 -21.79 -16.06
N GLY A 77 -2.46 -22.25 -15.97
CA GLY A 77 -1.44 -22.00 -16.99
C GLY A 77 -0.62 -20.72 -16.81
N PHE A 78 -0.62 -20.12 -15.61
CA PHE A 78 0.34 -19.06 -15.26
C PHE A 78 1.76 -19.63 -15.12
N ASP A 79 2.77 -18.75 -15.09
CA ASP A 79 4.19 -19.17 -14.93
C ASP A 79 4.49 -19.64 -13.50
N VAL A 80 3.76 -20.67 -13.07
CA VAL A 80 3.93 -21.40 -11.81
C VAL A 80 3.97 -22.89 -12.11
N THR A 81 5.14 -23.50 -11.96
CA THR A 81 5.36 -24.91 -12.33
C THR A 81 5.08 -25.88 -11.16
N ILE A 82 4.94 -27.17 -11.45
CA ILE A 82 4.90 -28.20 -10.41
C ILE A 82 6.15 -28.17 -9.52
N ASP A 83 7.30 -27.85 -10.08
CA ASP A 83 8.53 -27.76 -9.30
C ASP A 83 8.53 -26.54 -8.37
N ASP A 84 7.91 -25.44 -8.76
CA ASP A 84 7.69 -24.29 -7.86
C ASP A 84 6.79 -24.69 -6.68
N LEU A 85 5.71 -25.47 -6.93
CA LEU A 85 4.87 -25.99 -5.85
C LEU A 85 5.63 -26.93 -4.91
N LYS A 86 6.51 -27.78 -5.45
CA LYS A 86 7.39 -28.66 -4.65
C LYS A 86 8.40 -27.92 -3.81
N HIS A 87 8.73 -26.65 -4.16
CA HIS A 87 9.65 -25.77 -3.44
C HIS A 87 8.94 -24.73 -2.56
N PHE A 88 7.67 -24.96 -2.24
CA PHE A 88 6.89 -24.09 -1.35
C PHE A 88 7.66 -23.73 -0.07
N ARG A 89 7.71 -22.42 0.27
CA ARG A 89 8.41 -21.88 1.45
C ARG A 89 9.92 -22.16 1.50
N GLN A 90 10.56 -22.41 0.36
CA GLN A 90 12.02 -22.57 0.32
C GLN A 90 12.70 -21.26 -0.09
N TRP A 91 13.96 -21.09 0.27
CA TRP A 91 14.74 -19.89 -0.10
C TRP A 91 14.79 -19.72 -1.62
N GLY A 92 14.42 -18.52 -2.09
CA GLY A 92 14.39 -18.19 -3.51
C GLY A 92 13.25 -18.84 -4.31
N SER A 93 12.29 -19.49 -3.64
CA SER A 93 11.13 -20.08 -4.29
C SER A 93 10.17 -19.04 -4.83
N ARG A 94 9.52 -19.33 -5.96
CA ARG A 94 8.40 -18.55 -6.51
C ARG A 94 7.08 -18.71 -5.75
N THR A 95 7.02 -19.62 -4.77
CA THR A 95 5.86 -19.89 -3.94
C THR A 95 6.16 -19.60 -2.47
N PRO A 96 6.24 -18.31 -2.07
CA PRO A 96 6.47 -17.91 -0.69
C PRO A 96 5.34 -18.31 0.24
N GLY A 97 5.54 -18.17 1.54
CA GLY A 97 4.58 -18.61 2.56
C GLY A 97 3.22 -17.93 2.51
N HIS A 98 3.17 -16.72 2.01
CA HIS A 98 1.97 -15.92 1.73
C HIS A 98 2.10 -15.31 0.34
N PRO A 99 1.00 -14.96 -0.36
CA PRO A 99 1.08 -14.36 -1.68
C PRO A 99 1.85 -13.04 -1.67
N GLU A 100 2.78 -12.87 -2.60
CA GLU A 100 3.59 -11.67 -2.75
C GLU A 100 3.46 -11.11 -4.17
N TYR A 101 2.96 -9.88 -4.28
CA TYR A 101 2.84 -9.15 -5.54
C TYR A 101 4.21 -8.89 -6.17
N GLY A 102 4.32 -9.10 -7.47
CA GLY A 102 5.57 -8.94 -8.21
C GLY A 102 6.58 -10.08 -8.03
N HIS A 103 6.32 -11.05 -7.14
CA HIS A 103 7.16 -12.22 -6.91
C HIS A 103 6.64 -13.48 -7.62
N THR A 104 5.34 -13.74 -7.51
CA THR A 104 4.67 -14.87 -8.18
C THR A 104 3.78 -14.35 -9.30
N ASP A 105 3.91 -14.88 -10.52
CA ASP A 105 3.06 -14.50 -11.65
C ASP A 105 1.57 -14.78 -11.35
N GLY A 106 0.70 -13.79 -11.64
CA GLY A 106 -0.74 -13.87 -11.40
C GLY A 106 -1.19 -13.51 -9.99
N VAL A 107 -0.29 -13.11 -9.08
CA VAL A 107 -0.64 -12.59 -7.76
C VAL A 107 -0.96 -11.09 -7.85
N ASP A 108 -2.20 -10.71 -7.53
CA ASP A 108 -2.69 -9.32 -7.66
C ASP A 108 -2.39 -8.43 -6.44
N ALA A 109 -2.13 -9.01 -5.27
CA ALA A 109 -1.75 -8.27 -4.07
C ALA A 109 -1.00 -9.16 -3.07
N THR A 110 -0.07 -8.56 -2.32
CA THR A 110 0.54 -9.20 -1.16
C THR A 110 -0.47 -9.27 -0.02
N SER A 111 -0.74 -10.48 0.47
CA SER A 111 -1.64 -10.73 1.60
C SER A 111 -0.96 -11.58 2.67
N GLY A 112 -1.66 -11.79 3.79
CA GLY A 112 -1.09 -12.46 4.97
C GLY A 112 -1.39 -11.68 6.24
N PRO A 113 -1.10 -10.36 6.32
CA PRO A 113 -1.73 -9.52 7.33
C PRO A 113 -3.23 -9.42 7.07
N LEU A 114 -4.04 -10.07 7.94
CA LEU A 114 -5.48 -10.19 7.75
C LEU A 114 -6.20 -8.83 7.63
N GLY A 115 -7.32 -8.81 6.92
CA GLY A 115 -8.14 -7.62 6.67
C GLY A 115 -7.59 -6.68 5.60
N GLN A 116 -6.29 -6.66 5.33
CA GLN A 116 -5.72 -5.78 4.32
C GLN A 116 -6.02 -6.22 2.89
N GLY A 117 -6.16 -7.53 2.63
CA GLY A 117 -6.54 -8.05 1.31
C GLY A 117 -7.92 -7.55 0.86
N ILE A 118 -8.95 -7.70 1.70
CA ILE A 118 -10.29 -7.13 1.43
C ILE A 118 -10.20 -5.62 1.17
N SER A 119 -9.42 -4.92 2.00
CA SER A 119 -9.31 -3.47 1.94
C SER A 119 -8.60 -2.99 0.67
N MET A 120 -7.55 -3.69 0.22
CA MET A 120 -6.91 -3.43 -1.08
C MET A 120 -7.85 -3.73 -2.27
N ALA A 121 -8.70 -4.75 -2.15
CA ALA A 121 -9.70 -5.05 -3.17
C ALA A 121 -10.70 -3.89 -3.37
N VAL A 122 -11.04 -3.17 -2.31
CA VAL A 122 -11.84 -1.93 -2.41
C VAL A 122 -11.13 -0.90 -3.28
N GLY A 123 -9.81 -0.74 -3.10
CA GLY A 123 -8.99 0.16 -3.91
C GLY A 123 -8.91 -0.24 -5.38
N LEU A 124 -8.78 -1.54 -5.67
CA LEU A 124 -8.81 -2.07 -7.05
C LEU A 124 -10.15 -1.75 -7.74
N ALA A 125 -11.27 -1.99 -7.05
CA ALA A 125 -12.60 -1.69 -7.58
C ALA A 125 -12.85 -0.17 -7.75
N GLN A 126 -12.29 0.65 -6.85
CA GLN A 126 -12.35 2.10 -6.96
C GLN A 126 -11.58 2.61 -8.18
N ALA A 127 -10.40 2.06 -8.45
CA ALA A 127 -9.58 2.39 -9.61
C ALA A 127 -10.29 2.01 -10.92
N GLU A 128 -10.85 0.80 -11.01
CA GLU A 128 -11.65 0.39 -12.17
C GLU A 128 -12.79 1.37 -12.43
N ARG A 129 -13.53 1.73 -11.39
CA ARG A 129 -14.67 2.65 -11.51
C ARG A 129 -14.25 4.02 -12.04
N PHE A 130 -13.15 4.61 -11.53
CA PHE A 130 -12.64 5.89 -12.01
C PHE A 130 -12.20 5.80 -13.48
N LEU A 131 -11.42 4.80 -13.84
CA LEU A 131 -10.92 4.62 -15.20
C LEU A 131 -12.06 4.30 -16.18
N ALA A 132 -13.03 3.48 -15.77
CA ALA A 132 -14.23 3.21 -16.55
C ALA A 132 -15.05 4.49 -16.82
N ALA A 133 -15.28 5.29 -15.78
CA ALA A 133 -16.00 6.56 -15.93
C ALA A 133 -15.27 7.55 -16.86
N LYS A 134 -13.94 7.55 -16.84
CA LYS A 134 -13.11 8.45 -17.65
C LYS A 134 -12.99 8.02 -19.11
N TYR A 135 -12.74 6.75 -19.36
CA TYR A 135 -12.34 6.27 -20.69
C TYR A 135 -13.37 5.45 -21.43
N ASN A 136 -14.36 4.85 -20.74
CA ASN A 136 -15.38 4.09 -21.45
C ASN A 136 -16.28 5.02 -22.27
N LYS A 137 -16.72 4.53 -23.43
CA LYS A 137 -17.71 5.16 -24.31
C LYS A 137 -18.87 4.14 -24.54
N PRO A 138 -20.03 4.55 -25.02
CA PRO A 138 -21.20 3.68 -25.12
C PRO A 138 -20.96 2.30 -25.73
N ASP A 139 -20.13 2.21 -26.76
CA ASP A 139 -19.83 0.96 -27.45
C ASP A 139 -18.43 0.40 -27.12
N PHE A 140 -17.70 1.05 -26.19
CA PHE A 140 -16.31 0.75 -25.90
C PHE A 140 -16.06 0.67 -24.39
N PRO A 141 -16.44 -0.43 -23.72
CA PRO A 141 -16.13 -0.65 -22.31
C PRO A 141 -14.67 -1.12 -22.14
N ILE A 142 -13.71 -0.19 -22.31
CA ILE A 142 -12.26 -0.45 -22.27
C ILE A 142 -11.84 -0.95 -20.88
N PHE A 143 -12.43 -0.37 -19.81
CA PHE A 143 -12.27 -0.83 -18.42
C PHE A 143 -13.61 -1.41 -17.96
N ASN A 144 -13.67 -2.74 -17.83
CA ASN A 144 -14.89 -3.42 -17.43
C ASN A 144 -14.55 -4.78 -16.82
N HIS A 145 -14.00 -4.78 -15.61
CA HIS A 145 -13.59 -5.99 -14.90
C HIS A 145 -14.05 -5.98 -13.46
N TYR A 146 -14.16 -7.17 -12.89
CA TYR A 146 -14.51 -7.40 -11.50
C TYR A 146 -13.27 -7.55 -10.63
N THR A 147 -13.45 -7.28 -9.35
CA THR A 147 -12.50 -7.63 -8.30
C THR A 147 -13.15 -8.66 -7.38
N TYR A 148 -12.54 -9.84 -7.31
CA TYR A 148 -12.99 -10.94 -6.47
C TYR A 148 -12.04 -11.14 -5.29
N VAL A 149 -12.60 -11.53 -4.16
CA VAL A 149 -11.85 -11.80 -2.92
C VAL A 149 -12.32 -13.13 -2.34
N ILE A 150 -11.39 -13.94 -1.83
CA ILE A 150 -11.69 -14.99 -0.86
C ILE A 150 -11.11 -14.55 0.48
N ALA A 151 -11.96 -14.47 1.51
CA ALA A 151 -11.61 -14.02 2.85
C ALA A 151 -12.16 -14.97 3.91
N GLY A 152 -11.44 -15.15 5.00
CA GLY A 152 -11.85 -15.99 6.12
C GLY A 152 -12.35 -15.19 7.33
N ASP A 153 -12.79 -15.88 8.37
CA ASP A 153 -13.32 -15.31 9.61
C ASP A 153 -12.40 -14.24 10.20
N GLY A 154 -11.09 -14.50 10.23
CA GLY A 154 -10.09 -13.58 10.78
C GLY A 154 -10.00 -12.25 10.01
N ASP A 155 -10.21 -12.25 8.69
CA ASP A 155 -10.25 -11.00 7.90
C ASP A 155 -11.40 -10.10 8.35
N PHE A 156 -12.53 -10.69 8.72
CA PHE A 156 -13.71 -9.94 9.19
C PHE A 156 -13.63 -9.49 10.64
N MET A 157 -12.74 -10.06 11.43
CA MET A 157 -12.43 -9.58 12.79
C MET A 157 -11.60 -8.30 12.77
N GLU A 158 -10.78 -8.10 11.74
CA GLU A 158 -9.92 -6.93 11.60
C GLU A 158 -10.74 -5.65 11.36
N GLY A 159 -10.45 -4.60 12.15
CA GLY A 159 -11.14 -3.32 12.04
C GLY A 159 -11.03 -2.67 10.67
N VAL A 160 -9.88 -2.82 10.00
CA VAL A 160 -9.63 -2.23 8.68
C VAL A 160 -10.58 -2.77 7.61
N SER A 161 -11.01 -4.02 7.69
CA SER A 161 -12.01 -4.58 6.77
C SER A 161 -13.36 -3.87 6.91
N GLY A 162 -13.76 -3.51 8.13
CA GLY A 162 -14.95 -2.70 8.40
C GLY A 162 -14.83 -1.28 7.85
N GLU A 163 -13.69 -0.62 8.05
CA GLU A 163 -13.40 0.71 7.51
C GLU A 163 -13.54 0.75 5.99
N ALA A 164 -12.85 -0.15 5.30
CA ALA A 164 -12.85 -0.20 3.84
C ALA A 164 -14.21 -0.65 3.27
N SER A 165 -14.89 -1.60 3.90
CA SER A 165 -16.19 -2.09 3.43
C SER A 165 -17.30 -1.05 3.58
N SER A 166 -17.29 -0.27 4.67
CA SER A 166 -18.20 0.88 4.83
C SER A 166 -17.98 1.94 3.74
N TYR A 167 -16.71 2.22 3.40
CA TYR A 167 -16.36 3.11 2.29
C TYR A 167 -16.85 2.55 0.93
N ALA A 168 -16.61 1.26 0.65
CA ALA A 168 -17.03 0.61 -0.59
C ALA A 168 -18.54 0.71 -0.84
N ALA A 169 -19.35 0.57 0.22
CA ALA A 169 -20.80 0.74 0.15
C ALA A 169 -21.20 2.17 -0.25
N LYS A 170 -20.59 3.18 0.38
CA LYS A 170 -20.82 4.60 0.04
C LYS A 170 -20.48 4.89 -1.42
N GLN A 171 -19.41 4.31 -1.91
CA GLN A 171 -18.97 4.45 -3.31
C GLN A 171 -19.77 3.56 -4.28
N GLN A 172 -20.63 2.67 -3.79
CA GLN A 172 -21.39 1.71 -4.61
C GLN A 172 -20.50 0.91 -5.57
N LEU A 173 -19.41 0.31 -5.08
CA LEU A 173 -18.43 -0.43 -5.89
C LEU A 173 -18.99 -1.79 -6.31
N ASN A 174 -19.95 -1.80 -7.22
CA ASN A 174 -20.73 -2.97 -7.60
C ASN A 174 -19.95 -4.09 -8.31
N LYS A 175 -18.72 -3.83 -8.73
CA LYS A 175 -17.82 -4.86 -9.31
C LYS A 175 -16.89 -5.49 -8.28
N LEU A 176 -17.09 -5.21 -6.98
CA LEU A 176 -16.41 -5.87 -5.87
C LEU A 176 -17.27 -7.00 -5.32
N ILE A 177 -16.77 -8.23 -5.39
CA ILE A 177 -17.47 -9.44 -4.90
C ILE A 177 -16.55 -10.20 -3.95
N VAL A 178 -16.97 -10.33 -2.70
CA VAL A 178 -16.25 -11.01 -1.64
C VAL A 178 -16.92 -12.36 -1.34
N LEU A 179 -16.17 -13.44 -1.48
CA LEU A 179 -16.53 -14.79 -1.08
C LEU A 179 -15.99 -15.03 0.33
N TYR A 180 -16.88 -15.16 1.29
CA TYR A 180 -16.54 -15.38 2.69
C TYR A 180 -16.51 -16.87 3.00
N ASP A 181 -15.31 -17.40 3.26
CA ASP A 181 -15.07 -18.76 3.79
C ASP A 181 -15.47 -18.80 5.27
N SER A 182 -16.75 -19.08 5.52
CA SER A 182 -17.36 -19.12 6.84
C SER A 182 -17.29 -20.54 7.39
N ASN A 183 -16.19 -20.85 8.08
CA ASN A 183 -15.91 -22.19 8.59
C ASN A 183 -15.89 -22.30 10.12
N ASP A 184 -16.13 -21.20 10.84
CA ASP A 184 -16.26 -21.09 12.28
C ASP A 184 -14.99 -21.49 13.08
N ILE A 185 -13.80 -21.55 12.44
CA ILE A 185 -12.53 -21.96 13.06
C ILE A 185 -11.43 -20.92 12.81
N CYS A 186 -10.77 -20.52 13.88
CA CYS A 186 -9.54 -19.74 13.87
C CYS A 186 -8.35 -20.59 14.34
N LEU A 187 -7.16 -19.97 14.43
CA LEU A 187 -5.93 -20.66 14.86
C LEU A 187 -6.03 -21.21 16.29
N ASP A 188 -6.66 -20.47 17.19
CA ASP A 188 -6.81 -20.85 18.61
C ASP A 188 -8.00 -21.78 18.88
N GLY A 189 -8.89 -21.99 17.89
CA GLY A 189 -10.07 -22.84 18.06
C GLY A 189 -11.32 -22.28 17.37
N GLU A 190 -12.48 -22.54 17.96
CA GLU A 190 -13.76 -22.06 17.45
C GLU A 190 -13.86 -20.53 17.54
N THR A 191 -14.38 -19.90 16.47
CA THR A 191 -14.53 -18.44 16.39
C THR A 191 -15.38 -17.87 17.50
N ASN A 192 -16.39 -18.62 17.98
CA ASN A 192 -17.33 -18.18 19.02
C ASN A 192 -16.67 -17.81 20.35
N ALA A 193 -15.43 -18.24 20.58
CA ALA A 193 -14.65 -17.85 21.76
C ALA A 193 -14.29 -16.34 21.77
N ALA A 194 -14.21 -15.70 20.59
CA ALA A 194 -13.81 -14.31 20.43
C ALA A 194 -14.69 -13.50 19.47
N PHE A 195 -15.54 -14.17 18.66
CA PHE A 195 -16.26 -13.53 17.55
C PHE A 195 -17.63 -14.19 17.37
N THR A 196 -18.69 -13.48 17.72
CA THR A 196 -20.08 -13.98 17.70
C THR A 196 -21.02 -13.13 16.86
N GLU A 197 -20.49 -12.15 16.13
CA GLU A 197 -21.30 -11.26 15.31
C GLU A 197 -21.77 -11.93 14.00
N ASN A 198 -22.92 -11.47 13.49
CA ASN A 198 -23.40 -11.85 12.17
C ASN A 198 -22.77 -10.95 11.11
N VAL A 199 -21.70 -11.43 10.47
CA VAL A 199 -20.94 -10.66 9.46
C VAL A 199 -21.84 -10.22 8.30
N ARG A 200 -22.70 -11.10 7.79
CA ARG A 200 -23.62 -10.78 6.70
C ARG A 200 -24.60 -9.67 7.09
N ALA A 201 -25.14 -9.68 8.30
CA ALA A 201 -26.01 -8.61 8.80
C ALA A 201 -25.24 -7.28 8.93
N ARG A 202 -23.99 -7.30 9.37
CA ARG A 202 -23.11 -6.12 9.43
C ARG A 202 -22.89 -5.53 8.04
N TYR A 203 -22.55 -6.35 7.04
CA TYR A 203 -22.35 -5.90 5.66
C TYR A 203 -23.64 -5.39 5.01
N ASN A 204 -24.76 -6.01 5.31
CA ASN A 204 -26.07 -5.49 4.89
C ASN A 204 -26.32 -4.09 5.49
N ALA A 205 -25.98 -3.88 6.78
CA ALA A 205 -26.08 -2.56 7.42
C ALA A 205 -25.13 -1.51 6.81
N TYR A 206 -23.97 -1.91 6.26
CA TYR A 206 -23.11 -1.01 5.47
C TYR A 206 -23.76 -0.61 4.13
N GLY A 207 -24.71 -1.39 3.61
CA GLY A 207 -25.35 -1.17 2.32
C GLY A 207 -24.90 -2.11 1.20
N TRP A 208 -24.20 -3.19 1.53
CA TRP A 208 -23.81 -4.24 0.58
C TRP A 208 -25.00 -5.12 0.18
N HIS A 209 -24.94 -5.71 -1.00
CA HIS A 209 -25.72 -6.90 -1.32
C HIS A 209 -25.12 -8.10 -0.57
N THR A 210 -25.95 -8.95 0.03
CA THR A 210 -25.48 -10.12 0.78
C THR A 210 -26.27 -11.37 0.39
N ALA A 211 -25.54 -12.48 0.21
CA ALA A 211 -26.12 -13.80 -0.06
C ALA A 211 -25.49 -14.85 0.87
N ILE A 212 -26.08 -16.03 0.93
CA ILE A 212 -25.55 -17.19 1.65
C ILE A 212 -25.63 -18.44 0.78
N VAL A 213 -24.58 -19.26 0.83
CA VAL A 213 -24.53 -20.62 0.30
C VAL A 213 -24.31 -21.55 1.48
N GLU A 214 -25.33 -22.34 1.81
CA GLU A 214 -25.33 -23.23 2.99
C GLU A 214 -24.43 -24.47 2.81
N ASP A 215 -24.18 -24.89 1.58
CA ASP A 215 -23.27 -25.99 1.25
C ASP A 215 -22.13 -25.49 0.37
N GLY A 216 -20.97 -25.23 0.99
CA GLY A 216 -19.76 -24.78 0.30
C GLY A 216 -19.14 -25.83 -0.64
N THR A 217 -19.69 -27.04 -0.74
CA THR A 217 -19.31 -28.05 -1.75
C THR A 217 -20.16 -27.97 -3.03
N ASP A 218 -21.27 -27.24 -3.00
CA ASP A 218 -22.15 -27.05 -4.18
C ASP A 218 -21.62 -25.92 -5.08
N ILE A 219 -20.80 -26.33 -6.05
CA ILE A 219 -20.20 -25.45 -7.08
C ILE A 219 -21.26 -24.66 -7.87
N ASN A 220 -22.45 -25.23 -8.06
CA ASN A 220 -23.51 -24.57 -8.84
C ASN A 220 -24.22 -23.51 -8.01
N ALA A 221 -24.50 -23.77 -6.73
CA ALA A 221 -25.04 -22.79 -5.83
C ALA A 221 -24.07 -21.59 -5.65
N ILE A 222 -22.77 -21.86 -5.52
CA ILE A 222 -21.74 -20.81 -5.47
C ILE A 222 -21.75 -19.97 -6.76
N SER A 223 -21.76 -20.63 -7.91
CA SER A 223 -21.79 -19.95 -9.22
C SER A 223 -23.04 -19.07 -9.37
N LEU A 224 -24.22 -19.57 -8.96
CA LEU A 224 -25.46 -18.81 -9.03
C LEU A 224 -25.39 -17.55 -8.13
N ALA A 225 -24.89 -17.67 -6.91
CA ALA A 225 -24.74 -16.54 -6.01
C ALA A 225 -23.76 -15.48 -6.57
N ILE A 226 -22.71 -15.88 -7.28
CA ILE A 226 -21.82 -14.94 -7.98
C ILE A 226 -22.55 -14.23 -9.14
N GLU A 227 -23.38 -14.92 -9.91
CA GLU A 227 -24.18 -14.27 -10.97
C GLU A 227 -25.21 -13.29 -10.40
N GLU A 228 -25.85 -13.62 -9.28
CA GLU A 228 -26.74 -12.70 -8.56
C GLU A 228 -25.98 -11.46 -8.05
N ALA A 229 -24.77 -11.65 -7.52
CA ALA A 229 -23.89 -10.55 -7.10
C ALA A 229 -23.51 -9.62 -8.27
N LYS A 230 -23.19 -10.18 -9.45
CA LYS A 230 -22.90 -9.39 -10.66
C LYS A 230 -24.11 -8.57 -11.15
N ALA A 231 -25.32 -9.04 -10.91
CA ALA A 231 -26.54 -8.32 -11.25
C ALA A 231 -26.89 -7.19 -10.26
N SER A 232 -26.21 -7.14 -9.11
CA SER A 232 -26.40 -6.11 -8.09
C SER A 232 -25.73 -4.79 -8.49
N ASN A 233 -26.32 -3.66 -8.10
CA ASN A 233 -25.69 -2.34 -8.22
C ASN A 233 -24.86 -1.95 -6.97
N LYS A 234 -24.58 -2.90 -6.08
CA LYS A 234 -23.87 -2.73 -4.81
C LYS A 234 -22.66 -3.67 -4.75
N PRO A 235 -21.64 -3.37 -3.97
CA PRO A 235 -20.64 -4.37 -3.62
C PRO A 235 -21.31 -5.57 -2.94
N SER A 236 -20.79 -6.77 -3.13
CA SER A 236 -21.47 -8.01 -2.72
C SER A 236 -20.61 -8.87 -1.80
N LEU A 237 -21.22 -9.37 -0.72
CA LEU A 237 -20.66 -10.38 0.17
C LEU A 237 -21.49 -11.67 0.05
N ILE A 238 -20.82 -12.76 -0.32
CA ILE A 238 -21.41 -14.10 -0.38
C ILE A 238 -20.81 -14.92 0.76
N GLU A 239 -21.60 -15.15 1.82
CA GLU A 239 -21.21 -16.07 2.90
C GLU A 239 -21.35 -17.50 2.40
N ILE A 240 -20.26 -18.28 2.43
CA ILE A 240 -20.23 -19.67 1.98
C ILE A 240 -19.83 -20.53 3.17
N LYS A 241 -20.76 -21.37 3.64
CA LYS A 241 -20.51 -22.29 4.74
C LYS A 241 -19.60 -23.42 4.28
N THR A 242 -18.44 -23.51 4.90
CA THR A 242 -17.45 -24.53 4.57
C THR A 242 -17.03 -25.32 5.79
N THR A 243 -16.24 -26.35 5.57
CA THR A 243 -15.57 -27.09 6.64
C THR A 243 -14.06 -26.95 6.44
N ILE A 244 -13.38 -26.33 7.38
CA ILE A 244 -11.91 -26.24 7.37
C ILE A 244 -11.30 -27.66 7.31
N GLY A 245 -10.34 -27.88 6.40
CA GLY A 245 -9.74 -29.22 6.25
C GLY A 245 -10.71 -30.27 5.71
N TYR A 246 -11.67 -29.88 4.88
CA TYR A 246 -12.68 -30.78 4.29
C TYR A 246 -12.07 -32.02 3.69
N GLY A 247 -12.58 -33.18 4.10
CA GLY A 247 -12.10 -34.49 3.65
C GLY A 247 -11.03 -35.14 4.54
N ALA A 248 -10.46 -34.42 5.51
CA ALA A 248 -9.57 -35.01 6.51
C ALA A 248 -10.39 -35.72 7.59
N PRO A 249 -10.30 -37.07 7.72
CA PRO A 249 -11.27 -37.83 8.52
C PRO A 249 -11.20 -37.57 10.02
N THR A 250 -10.03 -37.22 10.57
CA THR A 250 -9.84 -37.05 12.01
C THR A 250 -9.59 -35.60 12.43
N LYS A 251 -9.11 -34.75 11.50
CA LYS A 251 -8.72 -33.36 11.80
C LYS A 251 -9.65 -32.33 11.16
N GLY A 252 -10.45 -32.72 10.16
CA GLY A 252 -11.40 -31.82 9.50
C GLY A 252 -12.37 -31.17 10.48
N GLY A 253 -12.72 -29.90 10.27
CA GLY A 253 -13.59 -29.13 11.16
C GLY A 253 -12.94 -28.69 12.48
N THR A 254 -11.63 -28.82 12.64
CA THR A 254 -10.91 -28.43 13.85
C THR A 254 -9.74 -27.49 13.55
N ASN A 255 -9.25 -26.80 14.55
CA ASN A 255 -8.06 -25.93 14.43
C ASN A 255 -6.75 -26.70 14.18
N ALA A 256 -6.75 -28.04 14.36
CA ALA A 256 -5.57 -28.87 14.07
C ALA A 256 -5.12 -28.84 12.60
N VAL A 257 -6.01 -28.42 11.67
CA VAL A 257 -5.69 -28.26 10.25
C VAL A 257 -5.45 -26.79 9.86
N HIS A 258 -5.61 -25.85 10.78
CA HIS A 258 -5.51 -24.44 10.45
C HIS A 258 -4.08 -24.09 10.02
N GLY A 259 -3.09 -24.24 10.89
CA GLY A 259 -1.73 -23.76 10.69
C GLY A 259 -0.62 -24.81 10.75
N ALA A 260 -0.96 -26.08 10.63
CA ALA A 260 0.01 -27.18 10.69
C ALA A 260 -0.23 -28.21 9.57
N PRO A 261 0.83 -28.86 9.05
CA PRO A 261 0.70 -29.96 8.11
C PRO A 261 -0.19 -31.09 8.66
N LEU A 262 -0.91 -31.77 7.78
CA LEU A 262 -1.80 -32.87 8.17
C LEU A 262 -1.05 -34.06 8.77
N GLY A 263 0.16 -34.33 8.26
CA GLY A 263 0.92 -35.54 8.54
C GLY A 263 0.57 -36.68 7.58
N ALA A 264 1.54 -37.57 7.35
CA ALA A 264 1.46 -38.60 6.32
C ALA A 264 0.25 -39.55 6.48
N GLU A 265 -0.08 -39.91 7.71
CA GLU A 265 -1.21 -40.82 8.01
C GLU A 265 -2.55 -40.18 7.67
N GLU A 266 -2.75 -38.91 8.08
CA GLU A 266 -3.99 -38.18 7.79
C GLU A 266 -4.13 -37.88 6.28
N ILE A 267 -3.03 -37.56 5.57
CA ILE A 267 -3.05 -37.40 4.11
C ILE A 267 -3.44 -38.69 3.42
N ALA A 268 -2.88 -39.83 3.83
CA ALA A 268 -3.23 -41.13 3.28
C ALA A 268 -4.71 -41.48 3.55
N ALA A 269 -5.23 -41.14 4.73
CA ALA A 269 -6.64 -41.31 5.04
C ALA A 269 -7.53 -40.38 4.22
N THR A 270 -7.13 -39.12 4.04
CA THR A 270 -7.81 -38.13 3.19
C THR A 270 -7.88 -38.57 1.73
N ARG A 271 -6.77 -39.13 1.17
CA ARG A 271 -6.76 -39.71 -0.18
C ARG A 271 -7.81 -40.81 -0.35
N ARG A 272 -7.85 -41.74 0.59
CA ARG A 272 -8.87 -42.84 0.58
C ARG A 272 -10.28 -42.28 0.70
N HIS A 273 -10.49 -41.33 1.60
CA HIS A 273 -11.82 -40.76 1.85
C HIS A 273 -12.36 -40.00 0.64
N LEU A 274 -11.51 -39.22 -0.06
CA LEU A 274 -11.88 -38.46 -1.25
C LEU A 274 -11.73 -39.23 -2.57
N GLY A 275 -11.30 -40.50 -2.54
CA GLY A 275 -11.11 -41.33 -3.73
C GLY A 275 -9.99 -40.84 -4.65
N TRP A 276 -8.92 -40.26 -4.08
CA TRP A 276 -7.78 -39.75 -4.86
C TRP A 276 -6.65 -40.77 -4.89
N GLU A 277 -6.45 -41.39 -6.07
CA GLU A 277 -5.50 -42.51 -6.24
C GLU A 277 -4.14 -42.07 -6.80
N TYR A 278 -3.98 -40.80 -7.17
CA TYR A 278 -2.76 -40.29 -7.80
C TYR A 278 -1.66 -40.00 -6.75
N PRO A 279 -0.38 -40.28 -7.10
CA PRO A 279 0.77 -39.92 -6.25
C PRO A 279 0.86 -38.44 -5.93
N PRO A 280 1.66 -38.02 -4.92
CA PRO A 280 1.91 -36.61 -4.68
C PRO A 280 2.43 -35.86 -5.90
N PHE A 281 1.85 -34.70 -6.19
CA PHE A 281 2.14 -33.84 -7.34
C PHE A 281 1.84 -34.43 -8.71
N ASP A 282 1.17 -35.59 -8.77
CA ASP A 282 0.68 -36.18 -10.01
C ASP A 282 -0.77 -35.75 -10.23
N VAL A 283 -1.01 -34.99 -11.29
CA VAL A 283 -2.32 -34.45 -11.66
C VAL A 283 -2.76 -35.10 -12.98
N PRO A 284 -3.95 -35.69 -13.04
CA PRO A 284 -4.46 -36.27 -14.27
C PRO A 284 -4.66 -35.22 -15.37
N GLU A 285 -4.41 -35.62 -16.62
CA GLU A 285 -4.46 -34.73 -17.79
C GLU A 285 -5.84 -34.08 -17.97
N GLU A 286 -6.89 -34.78 -17.61
CA GLU A 286 -8.28 -34.27 -17.64
C GLU A 286 -8.48 -33.03 -16.78
N VAL A 287 -7.70 -32.86 -15.70
CA VAL A 287 -7.74 -31.64 -14.86
C VAL A 287 -7.10 -30.46 -15.58
N TYR A 288 -5.96 -30.70 -16.23
CA TYR A 288 -5.33 -29.64 -17.05
C TYR A 288 -6.22 -29.24 -18.23
N ASP A 289 -6.89 -30.19 -18.87
CA ASP A 289 -7.84 -29.94 -19.95
C ASP A 289 -9.04 -29.12 -19.47
N ASP A 290 -9.55 -29.39 -18.26
CA ASP A 290 -10.65 -28.62 -17.64
C ASP A 290 -10.26 -27.16 -17.43
N PHE A 291 -9.11 -26.91 -16.84
CA PHE A 291 -8.62 -25.54 -16.63
C PHE A 291 -8.24 -24.85 -17.93
N LYS A 292 -7.62 -25.55 -18.87
CA LYS A 292 -7.29 -25.02 -20.19
C LYS A 292 -8.54 -24.56 -20.95
N GLU A 293 -9.60 -25.35 -20.93
CA GLU A 293 -10.86 -25.00 -21.62
C GLU A 293 -11.57 -23.84 -20.92
N ASN A 294 -11.71 -23.92 -19.59
CA ASN A 294 -12.58 -23.04 -18.84
C ASN A 294 -11.88 -21.76 -18.32
N VAL A 295 -10.55 -21.70 -18.27
CA VAL A 295 -9.79 -20.53 -17.83
C VAL A 295 -8.96 -19.96 -18.98
N GLU A 296 -7.97 -20.72 -19.50
CA GLU A 296 -7.01 -20.24 -20.49
C GLU A 296 -7.70 -19.81 -21.79
N LYS A 297 -8.42 -20.72 -22.46
CA LYS A 297 -9.07 -20.42 -23.75
C LYS A 297 -10.12 -19.32 -23.64
N ARG A 298 -10.90 -19.32 -22.55
CA ARG A 298 -11.87 -18.25 -22.27
C ARG A 298 -11.18 -16.91 -22.12
N GLY A 299 -10.08 -16.86 -21.39
CA GLY A 299 -9.28 -15.64 -21.17
C GLY A 299 -8.62 -15.14 -22.43
N VAL A 300 -8.01 -16.02 -23.21
CA VAL A 300 -7.44 -15.70 -24.53
C VAL A 300 -8.50 -15.09 -25.45
N ALA A 301 -9.67 -15.72 -25.56
CA ALA A 301 -10.76 -15.21 -26.38
C ALA A 301 -11.27 -13.83 -25.92
N ALA A 302 -11.37 -13.62 -24.61
CA ALA A 302 -11.77 -12.34 -24.05
C ALA A 302 -10.71 -11.25 -24.33
N TYR A 303 -9.44 -11.57 -24.20
CA TYR A 303 -8.33 -10.67 -24.50
C TYR A 303 -8.30 -10.27 -25.99
N GLN A 304 -8.49 -11.21 -26.91
CA GLN A 304 -8.54 -10.93 -28.35
C GLN A 304 -9.69 -9.98 -28.71
N LYS A 305 -10.89 -10.22 -28.17
CA LYS A 305 -12.04 -9.31 -28.36
C LYS A 305 -11.75 -7.92 -27.80
N TRP A 306 -11.06 -7.84 -26.67
CA TRP A 306 -10.68 -6.56 -26.09
C TRP A 306 -9.65 -5.82 -26.95
N LEU A 307 -8.68 -6.53 -27.56
CA LEU A 307 -7.72 -5.94 -28.49
C LEU A 307 -8.39 -5.39 -29.75
N GLU A 308 -9.36 -6.12 -30.31
CA GLU A 308 -10.18 -5.65 -31.44
C GLU A 308 -10.94 -4.37 -31.07
N MET A 309 -11.63 -4.38 -29.93
CA MET A 309 -12.33 -3.21 -29.41
C MET A 309 -11.38 -2.03 -29.17
N LEU A 310 -10.18 -2.27 -28.61
CA LEU A 310 -9.17 -1.23 -28.41
C LEU A 310 -8.67 -0.63 -29.75
N ALA A 311 -8.54 -1.44 -30.79
CA ALA A 311 -8.16 -0.96 -32.11
C ALA A 311 -9.22 -0.03 -32.70
N ASP A 312 -10.49 -0.39 -32.58
CA ASP A 312 -11.61 0.46 -33.04
C ASP A 312 -11.74 1.73 -32.18
N TYR A 313 -11.50 1.63 -30.87
CA TYR A 313 -11.47 2.76 -29.95
C TYR A 313 -10.39 3.78 -30.33
N LYS A 314 -9.20 3.33 -30.74
CA LYS A 314 -8.11 4.20 -31.20
C LYS A 314 -8.50 5.02 -32.44
N ILE A 315 -9.32 4.47 -33.31
CA ILE A 315 -9.83 5.16 -34.49
C ILE A 315 -10.89 6.20 -34.10
N ALA A 316 -11.82 5.79 -33.21
CA ALA A 316 -12.96 6.63 -32.84
C ALA A 316 -12.60 7.74 -31.82
N TYR A 317 -11.65 7.49 -30.91
CA TYR A 317 -11.27 8.35 -29.79
C TYR A 317 -9.75 8.47 -29.65
N PRO A 318 -9.03 9.07 -30.65
CA PRO A 318 -7.56 9.03 -30.71
C PRO A 318 -6.86 9.77 -29.56
N ASN A 319 -7.48 10.75 -28.93
CA ASN A 319 -6.88 11.48 -27.81
C ASN A 319 -6.93 10.65 -26.52
N GLU A 320 -8.12 10.15 -26.17
CA GLU A 320 -8.31 9.28 -25.01
C GLU A 320 -7.52 7.96 -25.17
N ALA A 321 -7.43 7.46 -26.39
CA ALA A 321 -6.65 6.26 -26.69
C ALA A 321 -5.16 6.41 -26.37
N LYS A 322 -4.57 7.59 -26.58
CA LYS A 322 -3.17 7.87 -26.18
C LYS A 322 -2.96 7.77 -24.69
N GLU A 323 -3.91 8.31 -23.88
CA GLU A 323 -3.87 8.19 -22.43
C GLU A 323 -4.01 6.73 -21.98
N VAL A 324 -4.97 5.99 -22.57
CA VAL A 324 -5.17 4.55 -22.30
C VAL A 324 -3.94 3.73 -22.65
N GLU A 325 -3.28 4.01 -23.79
CA GLU A 325 -2.05 3.32 -24.18
C GLU A 325 -0.88 3.60 -23.22
N ALA A 326 -0.76 4.82 -22.70
CA ALA A 326 0.22 5.13 -21.67
C ALA A 326 -0.05 4.31 -20.40
N ILE A 327 -1.30 4.25 -19.94
CA ILE A 327 -1.73 3.44 -18.79
C ILE A 327 -1.39 1.95 -19.01
N ILE A 328 -1.68 1.40 -20.20
CA ILE A 328 -1.36 0.00 -20.55
C ILE A 328 0.14 -0.28 -20.45
N ARG A 329 1.00 0.70 -20.78
CA ARG A 329 2.46 0.59 -20.64
C ARG A 329 2.97 0.83 -19.22
N GLY A 330 2.10 1.14 -18.24
CA GLY A 330 2.48 1.52 -16.88
C GLY A 330 3.08 2.94 -16.80
N GLU A 331 2.73 3.79 -17.76
CA GLU A 331 3.15 5.20 -17.85
C GLU A 331 2.00 6.12 -17.42
N ASP A 332 2.35 7.35 -17.03
CA ASP A 332 1.34 8.39 -16.79
C ASP A 332 0.82 8.94 -18.13
N PRO A 333 -0.46 9.34 -18.18
CA PRO A 333 -1.04 9.97 -19.37
C PRO A 333 -0.37 11.27 -19.80
N ALA A 334 0.32 11.96 -18.88
CA ALA A 334 1.07 13.17 -19.11
C ALA A 334 2.38 13.16 -18.32
N THR A 335 3.36 13.96 -18.74
CA THR A 335 4.65 14.07 -18.07
C THR A 335 4.66 15.30 -17.17
N LEU A 336 4.90 15.06 -15.88
CA LEU A 336 5.10 16.11 -14.88
C LEU A 336 6.59 16.49 -14.82
N THR A 337 6.87 17.80 -14.83
CA THR A 337 8.22 18.36 -14.83
C THR A 337 8.40 19.38 -13.70
N GLU A 338 9.65 19.73 -13.38
CA GLU A 338 9.96 20.81 -12.42
C GLU A 338 9.24 22.13 -12.78
N ALA A 339 9.15 22.45 -14.06
CA ALA A 339 8.55 23.70 -14.54
C ALA A 339 7.03 23.81 -14.29
N ASP A 340 6.37 22.71 -13.98
CA ASP A 340 4.94 22.69 -13.67
C ASP A 340 4.65 23.14 -12.23
N PHE A 341 5.67 23.15 -11.36
CA PHE A 341 5.52 23.52 -9.95
C PHE A 341 5.74 25.01 -9.70
N PRO A 342 5.03 25.62 -8.72
CA PRO A 342 5.24 27.01 -8.33
C PRO A 342 6.67 27.27 -7.85
N VAL A 343 7.21 28.41 -8.24
CA VAL A 343 8.52 28.91 -7.78
C VAL A 343 8.30 29.86 -6.61
N PHE A 344 9.14 29.72 -5.58
CA PHE A 344 9.11 30.57 -4.38
C PHE A 344 10.44 31.29 -4.22
N ASP A 345 10.36 32.62 -4.04
CA ASP A 345 11.54 33.48 -3.85
C ASP A 345 12.15 33.35 -2.46
N ASP A 346 13.44 33.67 -2.33
CA ASP A 346 14.12 33.77 -1.03
C ASP A 346 13.38 34.72 -0.10
N GLY A 347 13.19 34.31 1.15
CA GLY A 347 12.47 35.08 2.16
C GLY A 347 10.95 34.96 2.11
N PHE A 348 10.36 34.27 1.13
CA PHE A 348 8.94 33.92 1.18
C PHE A 348 8.65 33.07 2.42
N SER A 349 7.50 33.27 3.06
CA SER A 349 7.16 32.56 4.30
C SER A 349 5.79 31.92 4.24
N GLN A 350 5.75 30.61 4.37
CA GLN A 350 4.52 29.82 4.35
C GLN A 350 4.72 28.47 5.04
N ALA A 351 3.66 27.91 5.64
CA ALA A 351 3.68 26.54 6.17
C ALA A 351 3.83 25.53 5.02
N THR A 352 4.64 24.49 5.22
CA THR A 352 4.90 23.51 4.15
C THR A 352 3.65 22.72 3.75
N ARG A 353 2.64 22.57 4.64
CA ARG A 353 1.33 22.02 4.26
C ARG A 353 0.60 22.87 3.19
N HIS A 354 0.70 24.20 3.24
CA HIS A 354 0.14 25.07 2.21
C HIS A 354 0.94 25.01 0.90
N SER A 355 2.26 24.93 1.01
CA SER A 355 3.14 24.72 -0.14
C SER A 355 2.86 23.37 -0.80
N SER A 356 2.53 22.34 -0.01
CA SER A 356 2.06 21.04 -0.47
C SER A 356 0.74 21.14 -1.24
N GLN A 357 -0.23 21.94 -0.76
CA GLN A 357 -1.47 22.16 -1.52
C GLN A 357 -1.21 22.80 -2.89
N ALA A 358 -0.28 23.74 -2.93
CA ALA A 358 0.12 24.36 -4.21
C ALA A 358 0.71 23.30 -5.17
N ALA A 359 1.53 22.37 -4.67
CA ALA A 359 2.08 21.28 -5.45
C ALA A 359 1.00 20.27 -5.88
N ILE A 360 0.06 19.91 -5.00
CA ILE A 360 -1.09 19.04 -5.34
C ILE A 360 -1.87 19.64 -6.53
N ASN A 361 -2.16 20.94 -6.47
CA ASN A 361 -2.92 21.61 -7.51
C ASN A 361 -2.13 21.75 -8.83
N ALA A 362 -0.83 21.99 -8.75
CA ALA A 362 0.06 21.98 -9.92
C ALA A 362 0.09 20.59 -10.59
N ALA A 363 0.28 19.54 -9.81
CA ALA A 363 0.24 18.15 -10.31
C ALA A 363 -1.13 17.79 -10.90
N ALA A 364 -2.22 18.17 -10.24
CA ALA A 364 -3.58 17.91 -10.71
C ALA A 364 -3.93 18.62 -12.02
N ALA A 365 -3.30 19.74 -12.31
CA ALA A 365 -3.46 20.45 -13.58
C ALA A 365 -2.80 19.70 -14.75
N VAL A 366 -1.75 18.93 -14.50
CA VAL A 366 -1.00 18.16 -15.50
C VAL A 366 -1.47 16.72 -15.60
N LEU A 367 -1.67 16.05 -14.45
CA LEU A 367 -1.95 14.62 -14.37
C LEU A 367 -3.47 14.36 -14.22
N PRO A 368 -4.15 13.92 -15.28
CA PRO A 368 -5.60 13.68 -15.23
C PRO A 368 -5.98 12.42 -14.41
N ASN A 369 -5.00 11.61 -14.04
CA ASN A 369 -5.12 10.39 -13.26
C ASN A 369 -4.64 10.56 -11.79
N PHE A 370 -4.41 11.79 -11.35
CA PHE A 370 -3.98 12.12 -9.99
C PHE A 370 -5.17 12.45 -9.11
N LEU A 371 -5.36 11.69 -8.02
CA LEU A 371 -6.48 11.84 -7.10
C LEU A 371 -6.09 11.36 -5.69
N GLY A 372 -6.81 11.85 -4.71
CA GLY A 372 -6.57 11.47 -3.31
C GLY A 372 -7.39 12.28 -2.33
N GLY A 373 -6.99 12.31 -1.07
CA GLY A 373 -7.70 13.04 -0.02
C GLY A 373 -7.15 12.77 1.35
N SER A 374 -7.97 12.94 2.38
CA SER A 374 -7.55 12.78 3.77
C SER A 374 -8.54 11.94 4.60
N ALA A 375 -8.03 11.44 5.73
CA ALA A 375 -8.83 10.80 6.76
C ALA A 375 -9.52 11.88 7.63
N ASP A 376 -10.55 12.53 7.05
CA ASP A 376 -11.38 13.58 7.67
C ASP A 376 -10.64 14.87 8.07
N LEU A 377 -9.46 15.10 7.52
CA LEU A 377 -8.58 16.23 7.86
C LEU A 377 -8.19 17.09 6.64
N ALA A 378 -8.92 17.01 5.53
CA ALA A 378 -8.52 17.64 4.27
C ALA A 378 -8.28 19.15 4.37
N HIS A 379 -9.08 19.89 5.16
CA HIS A 379 -8.88 21.32 5.42
C HIS A 379 -7.61 21.61 6.23
N SER A 380 -7.33 20.78 7.23
CA SER A 380 -6.15 20.96 8.08
C SER A 380 -4.87 20.50 7.40
N ASN A 381 -4.95 19.40 6.63
CA ASN A 381 -3.82 18.87 5.88
C ASN A 381 -3.54 19.63 4.57
N MET A 382 -4.46 20.50 4.13
CA MET A 382 -4.39 21.21 2.86
C MET A 382 -4.27 20.25 1.66
N THR A 383 -5.18 19.27 1.59
CA THR A 383 -5.12 18.19 0.58
C THR A 383 -6.20 18.27 -0.50
N TYR A 384 -6.90 19.38 -0.61
CA TYR A 384 -7.88 19.57 -1.66
C TYR A 384 -7.24 19.90 -3.02
N ILE A 385 -7.71 19.23 -4.05
CA ILE A 385 -7.59 19.67 -5.44
C ILE A 385 -8.67 20.72 -5.64
N ASN A 386 -8.25 21.98 -5.82
CA ASN A 386 -9.16 23.12 -5.99
C ASN A 386 -9.99 22.96 -7.28
N ASP A 387 -11.19 23.51 -7.26
CA ASP A 387 -12.12 23.48 -8.40
C ASP A 387 -12.51 22.05 -8.86
N ASP A 388 -12.17 21.03 -8.08
CA ASP A 388 -12.60 19.65 -8.28
C ASP A 388 -13.59 19.23 -7.17
N GLY A 389 -14.54 18.36 -7.50
CA GLY A 389 -15.58 17.94 -6.58
C GLY A 389 -15.16 16.78 -5.67
N LEU A 390 -16.06 16.44 -4.74
CA LEU A 390 -15.94 15.22 -3.94
C LEU A 390 -16.32 14.00 -4.77
N GLN A 391 -15.50 12.96 -4.71
CA GLN A 391 -15.78 11.69 -5.37
C GLN A 391 -16.84 10.90 -4.60
N ASP A 392 -17.86 10.47 -5.32
CA ASP A 392 -18.92 9.58 -4.81
C ASP A 392 -19.50 8.71 -5.93
N ALA A 393 -20.59 8.01 -5.61
CA ALA A 393 -21.26 7.12 -6.56
C ALA A 393 -21.84 7.84 -7.79
N GLU A 394 -22.25 9.10 -7.66
CA GLU A 394 -22.85 9.91 -8.75
C GLU A 394 -21.78 10.70 -9.50
N HIS A 395 -20.65 10.98 -8.85
CA HIS A 395 -19.55 11.79 -9.38
C HIS A 395 -18.22 11.01 -9.36
N PRO A 396 -18.09 9.90 -10.08
CA PRO A 396 -16.93 9.01 -10.03
C PRO A 396 -15.66 9.64 -10.61
N LEU A 397 -15.76 10.72 -11.38
CA LEU A 397 -14.62 11.43 -12.00
C LEU A 397 -14.02 12.51 -11.10
N ASN A 398 -14.71 12.88 -10.02
CA ASN A 398 -14.16 13.83 -9.06
C ASN A 398 -12.93 13.23 -8.37
N ARG A 399 -11.95 14.07 -8.04
CA ARG A 399 -10.62 13.60 -7.60
C ARG A 399 -10.33 13.82 -6.12
N ASN A 400 -11.23 14.52 -5.39
CA ASN A 400 -11.13 14.65 -3.94
C ASN A 400 -11.86 13.48 -3.26
N ILE A 401 -11.14 12.65 -2.53
CA ILE A 401 -11.69 11.49 -1.82
C ILE A 401 -11.82 11.82 -0.33
N GLN A 402 -13.03 11.68 0.20
CA GLN A 402 -13.25 11.72 1.66
C GLN A 402 -13.24 10.31 2.22
N PHE A 403 -12.14 9.91 2.84
CA PHE A 403 -12.01 8.59 3.47
C PHE A 403 -12.75 8.50 4.82
N GLY A 404 -13.03 9.64 5.47
CA GLY A 404 -13.51 9.71 6.83
C GLY A 404 -12.41 9.39 7.85
N VAL A 405 -12.74 9.25 9.13
CA VAL A 405 -11.78 8.88 10.18
C VAL A 405 -11.44 7.39 10.05
N ARG A 406 -10.59 7.07 9.06
CA ARG A 406 -10.22 5.71 8.65
C ARG A 406 -8.81 5.70 8.05
N GLU A 407 -7.80 6.02 8.84
CA GLU A 407 -6.41 6.13 8.37
C GLU A 407 -5.91 4.81 7.79
N PHE A 408 -6.19 3.69 8.45
CA PHE A 408 -5.77 2.38 7.98
C PHE A 408 -6.52 1.97 6.72
N GLY A 409 -7.84 2.15 6.70
CA GLY A 409 -8.67 1.91 5.51
C GLY A 409 -8.25 2.79 4.32
N MET A 410 -7.97 4.08 4.55
CA MET A 410 -7.43 4.99 3.54
C MET A 410 -6.17 4.42 2.89
N ALA A 411 -5.18 4.07 3.71
CA ALA A 411 -3.89 3.62 3.20
C ALA A 411 -3.98 2.28 2.44
N THR A 412 -4.80 1.34 2.91
CA THR A 412 -5.03 0.07 2.20
C THR A 412 -5.80 0.25 0.90
N ILE A 413 -6.80 1.16 0.86
CA ILE A 413 -7.50 1.51 -0.37
C ILE A 413 -6.55 2.14 -1.38
N LEU A 414 -5.67 3.05 -0.95
CA LEU A 414 -4.64 3.65 -1.82
C LEU A 414 -3.66 2.59 -2.36
N ASN A 415 -3.28 1.61 -1.54
CA ASN A 415 -2.49 0.47 -2.01
C ASN A 415 -3.21 -0.30 -3.13
N GLY A 416 -4.50 -0.58 -2.96
CA GLY A 416 -5.31 -1.23 -3.98
C GLY A 416 -5.43 -0.41 -5.27
N MET A 417 -5.60 0.91 -5.15
CA MET A 417 -5.64 1.80 -6.32
C MET A 417 -4.29 1.81 -7.07
N ALA A 418 -3.18 1.82 -6.33
CA ALA A 418 -1.84 1.74 -6.92
C ALA A 418 -1.55 0.38 -7.57
N LEU A 419 -1.99 -0.73 -6.95
CA LEU A 419 -1.90 -2.09 -7.50
C LEU A 419 -2.65 -2.25 -8.81
N HIS A 420 -3.78 -1.57 -8.95
CA HIS A 420 -4.54 -1.58 -10.20
C HIS A 420 -3.71 -1.04 -11.37
N GLY A 421 -2.93 0.00 -11.10
CA GLY A 421 -2.22 0.77 -12.11
C GLY A 421 -3.10 1.83 -12.79
N GLY A 422 -2.44 2.75 -13.50
CA GLY A 422 -3.11 3.84 -14.23
C GLY A 422 -3.49 5.05 -13.38
N LEU A 423 -3.26 5.02 -12.07
CA LEU A 423 -3.56 6.13 -11.16
C LEU A 423 -2.31 6.58 -10.40
N ARG A 424 -2.27 7.87 -10.06
CA ARG A 424 -1.38 8.47 -9.07
C ARG A 424 -2.20 8.87 -7.87
N VAL A 425 -1.85 8.36 -6.70
CA VAL A 425 -2.70 8.46 -5.52
C VAL A 425 -1.97 9.03 -4.31
N PHE A 426 -2.70 9.82 -3.51
CA PHE A 426 -2.19 10.35 -2.25
C PHE A 426 -3.23 10.27 -1.15
N GLY A 427 -2.76 10.18 0.10
CA GLY A 427 -3.63 10.21 1.27
C GLY A 427 -3.00 10.95 2.43
N GLY A 428 -3.79 11.76 3.13
CA GLY A 428 -3.33 12.63 4.19
C GLY A 428 -3.97 12.39 5.55
N THR A 429 -3.17 12.63 6.61
CA THR A 429 -3.62 12.72 8.00
C THR A 429 -2.60 13.54 8.81
N PHE A 430 -2.85 13.78 10.10
CA PHE A 430 -1.83 14.30 11.00
C PHE A 430 -0.72 13.29 11.22
N PHE A 431 0.51 13.77 11.37
CA PHE A 431 1.67 12.90 11.37
C PHE A 431 1.68 11.88 12.53
N VAL A 432 1.22 12.27 13.72
CA VAL A 432 1.09 11.32 14.84
C VAL A 432 0.19 10.13 14.50
N PHE A 433 -0.83 10.32 13.66
CA PHE A 433 -1.75 9.27 13.24
C PHE A 433 -1.18 8.36 12.13
N SER A 434 0.07 8.58 11.70
CA SER A 434 0.79 7.59 10.91
C SER A 434 0.85 6.22 11.60
N ASP A 435 0.76 6.17 12.92
CA ASP A 435 0.72 4.94 13.69
C ASP A 435 -0.50 4.06 13.36
N TYR A 436 -1.67 4.67 13.07
CA TYR A 436 -2.88 3.93 12.68
C TYR A 436 -2.74 3.24 11.32
N LEU A 437 -1.98 3.82 10.39
CA LEU A 437 -1.84 3.30 9.01
C LEU A 437 -0.48 2.66 8.71
N LYS A 438 0.40 2.56 9.69
CA LYS A 438 1.78 2.08 9.53
C LYS A 438 1.88 0.68 8.93
N ALA A 439 0.95 -0.21 9.28
CA ALA A 439 0.90 -1.55 8.72
C ALA A 439 0.62 -1.54 7.20
N ALA A 440 -0.25 -0.65 6.71
CA ALA A 440 -0.52 -0.48 5.29
C ALA A 440 0.67 0.16 4.55
N MET A 441 1.33 1.15 5.16
CA MET A 441 2.55 1.75 4.60
C MET A 441 3.67 0.70 4.43
N ARG A 442 3.81 -0.19 5.41
CA ARG A 442 4.76 -1.30 5.31
C ARG A 442 4.43 -2.21 4.13
N LEU A 443 3.15 -2.49 3.85
CA LEU A 443 2.73 -3.24 2.66
C LEU A 443 2.95 -2.46 1.37
N SER A 444 2.76 -1.12 1.36
CA SER A 444 3.11 -0.30 0.19
C SER A 444 4.59 -0.47 -0.17
N ALA A 445 5.45 -0.37 0.84
CA ALA A 445 6.90 -0.52 0.66
C ALA A 445 7.30 -1.94 0.21
N LEU A 446 6.70 -2.96 0.82
CA LEU A 446 6.94 -4.37 0.48
C LEU A 446 6.52 -4.71 -0.95
N GLN A 447 5.40 -4.14 -1.42
CA GLN A 447 4.85 -4.33 -2.76
C GLN A 447 5.42 -3.34 -3.79
N SER A 448 6.31 -2.44 -3.38
CA SER A 448 6.89 -1.42 -4.25
C SER A 448 5.83 -0.53 -4.92
N LEU A 449 4.88 -0.01 -4.14
CA LEU A 449 3.77 0.82 -4.63
C LEU A 449 4.07 2.31 -4.47
N PRO A 450 3.92 3.14 -5.52
CA PRO A 450 4.23 4.57 -5.48
C PRO A 450 3.08 5.39 -4.87
N VAL A 451 2.68 5.07 -3.65
CA VAL A 451 1.67 5.81 -2.89
C VAL A 451 2.32 7.01 -2.21
N VAL A 452 1.68 8.19 -2.27
CA VAL A 452 2.15 9.39 -1.58
C VAL A 452 1.33 9.58 -0.29
N TYR A 453 2.02 9.56 0.85
CA TYR A 453 1.46 9.84 2.17
C TYR A 453 1.77 11.27 2.58
N VAL A 454 0.73 12.06 2.88
CA VAL A 454 0.84 13.47 3.24
C VAL A 454 0.59 13.61 4.74
N PHE A 455 1.65 13.76 5.52
CA PHE A 455 1.59 13.92 6.96
C PHE A 455 1.84 15.37 7.34
N THR A 456 0.87 16.00 7.99
CA THR A 456 1.02 17.37 8.49
C THR A 456 1.08 17.42 10.01
N HIS A 457 1.41 18.59 10.58
CA HIS A 457 1.57 18.72 12.03
C HIS A 457 2.74 17.85 12.52
N ASP A 458 3.92 18.16 11.98
CA ASP A 458 5.12 17.30 11.92
C ASP A 458 5.90 17.18 13.24
N SER A 459 5.63 18.02 14.25
CA SER A 459 6.48 18.14 15.44
C SER A 459 5.73 18.71 16.65
N ILE A 460 6.44 18.95 17.76
CA ILE A 460 5.93 19.65 18.93
C ILE A 460 5.43 21.09 18.66
N ALA A 461 5.74 21.63 17.47
CA ALA A 461 5.18 22.91 17.01
C ALA A 461 3.67 22.87 16.71
N VAL A 462 3.02 21.72 16.89
CA VAL A 462 1.56 21.60 17.01
C VAL A 462 1.05 22.42 18.17
N GLY A 463 1.75 22.40 19.31
CA GLY A 463 1.53 23.30 20.42
C GLY A 463 0.36 22.91 21.32
N GLU A 464 -0.72 23.67 21.28
CA GLU A 464 -1.84 23.59 22.23
C GLU A 464 -2.57 22.24 22.25
N ASP A 465 -2.57 21.49 21.15
CA ASP A 465 -3.17 20.14 21.07
C ASP A 465 -2.42 19.13 21.95
N GLY A 466 -1.14 19.36 22.22
CA GLY A 466 -0.33 18.63 23.19
C GLY A 466 0.09 17.23 22.77
N PRO A 467 0.54 16.40 23.74
CA PRO A 467 1.24 15.13 23.49
C PRO A 467 0.47 14.10 22.66
N THR A 468 -0.86 14.15 22.64
CA THR A 468 -1.68 13.23 21.86
C THR A 468 -1.60 13.50 20.36
N HIS A 469 -1.13 14.70 19.96
CA HIS A 469 -1.04 15.16 18.57
C HIS A 469 0.39 15.54 18.16
N GLU A 470 1.32 15.56 19.09
CA GLU A 470 2.74 15.90 18.88
C GLU A 470 3.56 14.64 18.59
N PRO A 471 3.99 14.42 17.33
CA PRO A 471 4.82 13.28 16.99
C PRO A 471 6.24 13.42 17.55
N ILE A 472 6.79 12.34 18.06
CA ILE A 472 8.17 12.25 18.58
C ILE A 472 8.93 11.12 17.88
N GLU A 473 8.45 9.86 18.03
CA GLU A 473 9.12 8.67 17.52
C GLU A 473 8.74 8.32 16.06
N GLN A 474 7.72 8.97 15.49
CA GLN A 474 7.16 8.61 14.18
C GLN A 474 8.19 8.71 13.05
N LEU A 475 9.03 9.78 13.03
CA LEU A 475 10.10 9.91 12.04
C LEU A 475 11.08 8.74 12.10
N SER A 476 11.55 8.36 13.29
CA SER A 476 12.43 7.21 13.50
C SER A 476 11.77 5.92 13.02
N GLY A 477 10.49 5.74 13.36
CA GLY A 477 9.71 4.56 12.99
C GLY A 477 9.49 4.44 11.48
N LEU A 478 9.27 5.53 10.76
CA LEU A 478 9.09 5.52 9.30
C LEU A 478 10.42 5.33 8.57
N ARG A 479 11.48 6.02 8.97
CA ARG A 479 12.84 5.86 8.42
C ARG A 479 13.39 4.43 8.59
N ALA A 480 12.83 3.65 9.52
CA ALA A 480 13.19 2.23 9.71
C ALA A 480 12.47 1.27 8.75
N ILE A 481 11.46 1.69 7.99
CA ILE A 481 10.74 0.83 7.04
C ILE A 481 11.56 0.73 5.74
N PRO A 482 12.00 -0.49 5.36
CA PRO A 482 12.72 -0.66 4.09
C PRO A 482 11.86 -0.21 2.89
N ASN A 483 12.50 0.38 1.87
CA ASN A 483 11.85 0.85 0.65
C ASN A 483 10.75 1.91 0.86
N LEU A 484 10.79 2.65 1.97
CA LEU A 484 9.95 3.83 2.19
C LEU A 484 10.85 5.07 2.16
N THR A 485 10.57 6.04 1.30
CA THR A 485 11.24 7.33 1.31
C THR A 485 10.48 8.30 2.21
N VAL A 486 11.16 8.87 3.19
CA VAL A 486 10.62 9.91 4.07
C VAL A 486 11.25 11.26 3.69
N LEU A 487 10.41 12.25 3.35
CA LEU A 487 10.85 13.61 3.00
C LEU A 487 10.24 14.60 3.98
N ARG A 488 11.11 15.31 4.73
CA ARG A 488 10.74 16.40 5.65
C ARG A 488 11.34 17.72 5.15
N PRO A 489 10.62 18.43 4.26
CA PRO A 489 11.14 19.61 3.58
C PRO A 489 11.27 20.82 4.51
N ALA A 490 12.33 21.62 4.31
CA ALA A 490 12.67 22.80 5.10
C ALA A 490 11.81 24.02 4.81
N ASP A 491 11.24 24.11 3.63
CA ASP A 491 10.50 25.28 3.16
C ASP A 491 9.61 24.98 1.94
N ALA A 492 9.04 26.02 1.34
CA ALA A 492 8.18 25.89 0.18
C ALA A 492 8.91 25.32 -1.04
N ARG A 493 10.19 25.66 -1.26
CA ARG A 493 10.99 25.19 -2.39
C ARG A 493 11.30 23.70 -2.29
N GLU A 494 11.78 23.25 -1.12
CA GLU A 494 11.99 21.81 -0.88
C GLU A 494 10.66 21.03 -0.93
N THR A 495 9.53 21.63 -0.54
CA THR A 495 8.21 20.97 -0.61
C THR A 495 7.81 20.68 -2.05
N GLN A 496 8.03 21.62 -3.00
CA GLN A 496 7.76 21.36 -4.42
C GLN A 496 8.64 20.24 -4.95
N ALA A 497 9.91 20.24 -4.60
CA ALA A 497 10.86 19.19 -4.97
C ALA A 497 10.46 17.82 -4.41
N ALA A 498 10.00 17.78 -3.16
CA ALA A 498 9.54 16.54 -2.52
C ALA A 498 8.31 15.95 -3.22
N TRP A 499 7.36 16.79 -3.66
CA TRP A 499 6.23 16.36 -4.46
C TRP A 499 6.63 15.89 -5.87
N HIS A 500 7.53 16.61 -6.54
CA HIS A 500 8.07 16.18 -7.83
C HIS A 500 8.73 14.81 -7.71
N TYR A 501 9.61 14.64 -6.70
CA TYR A 501 10.22 13.34 -6.41
C TYR A 501 9.15 12.26 -6.20
N ALA A 502 8.19 12.48 -5.30
CA ALA A 502 7.16 11.50 -4.96
C ALA A 502 6.34 11.04 -6.18
N LEU A 503 5.96 11.97 -7.06
CA LEU A 503 5.13 11.69 -8.23
C LEU A 503 5.90 11.09 -9.41
N THR A 504 7.23 11.22 -9.43
CA THR A 504 8.09 10.57 -10.44
C THR A 504 8.49 9.14 -10.07
N GLN A 505 8.29 8.73 -8.80
CA GLN A 505 8.56 7.36 -8.39
C GLN A 505 7.56 6.39 -9.01
N LYS A 506 8.03 5.16 -9.30
CA LYS A 506 7.20 4.08 -9.87
C LYS A 506 7.11 2.85 -8.96
N SER A 507 8.02 2.73 -8.00
CA SER A 507 8.19 1.52 -7.19
C SER A 507 8.50 1.80 -5.72
N THR A 508 8.36 3.06 -5.27
CA THR A 508 8.70 3.44 -3.90
C THR A 508 7.62 4.35 -3.33
N PRO A 509 6.98 4.01 -2.21
CA PRO A 509 6.09 4.93 -1.53
C PRO A 509 6.87 6.06 -0.89
N THR A 510 6.26 7.23 -0.83
CA THR A 510 6.87 8.43 -0.26
C THR A 510 6.00 9.02 0.84
N ALA A 511 6.59 9.27 2.01
CA ALA A 511 5.98 9.99 3.12
C ALA A 511 6.49 11.44 3.16
N LEU A 512 5.60 12.41 2.97
CA LEU A 512 5.87 13.83 3.07
C LEU A 512 5.48 14.30 4.47
N VAL A 513 6.43 14.83 5.24
CA VAL A 513 6.23 15.26 6.64
C VAL A 513 6.32 16.79 6.71
N LEU A 514 5.17 17.43 6.96
CA LEU A 514 4.91 18.83 6.67
C LEU A 514 4.50 19.62 7.92
N THR A 515 4.89 20.89 7.99
CA THR A 515 4.64 21.76 9.13
C THR A 515 3.24 22.36 9.16
N ARG A 516 2.76 22.65 10.37
CA ARG A 516 1.63 23.55 10.65
C ARG A 516 2.04 25.02 10.62
N GLN A 517 3.23 25.35 11.18
CA GLN A 517 3.78 26.68 11.26
C GLN A 517 4.43 27.13 9.95
N ASN A 518 4.53 28.45 9.75
CA ASN A 518 5.19 29.04 8.59
C ASN A 518 6.71 28.89 8.70
N LEU A 519 7.34 28.60 7.56
CA LEU A 519 8.78 28.54 7.39
C LEU A 519 9.22 29.50 6.30
N VAL A 520 10.40 30.10 6.47
CA VAL A 520 11.00 31.03 5.51
C VAL A 520 11.81 30.24 4.48
N VAL A 521 11.66 30.57 3.20
CA VAL A 521 12.50 30.01 2.13
C VAL A 521 13.92 30.53 2.30
N GLU A 522 14.83 29.64 2.65
CA GLU A 522 16.24 29.94 2.83
C GLU A 522 16.96 30.10 1.47
N LYS A 523 17.88 31.03 1.40
CA LYS A 523 18.63 31.32 0.15
C LYS A 523 19.36 30.09 -0.41
N GLY A 524 19.78 29.17 0.45
CA GLY A 524 20.56 27.98 0.07
C GLY A 524 19.71 26.77 -0.29
N THR A 525 18.38 26.78 -0.08
CA THR A 525 17.55 25.64 -0.44
C THR A 525 17.42 25.47 -1.96
N SER A 526 17.28 24.22 -2.40
CA SER A 526 17.36 23.89 -3.82
C SER A 526 16.29 22.86 -4.18
N PHE A 527 15.62 23.05 -5.31
CA PHE A 527 14.69 22.08 -5.85
C PHE A 527 15.44 20.79 -6.28
N THR A 528 16.48 20.93 -7.05
CA THR A 528 17.20 19.78 -7.65
C THR A 528 18.06 19.01 -6.65
N ALA A 529 18.46 19.62 -5.53
CA ALA A 529 19.31 18.95 -4.54
C ALA A 529 18.55 18.03 -3.57
N VAL A 530 17.24 18.18 -3.43
CA VAL A 530 16.40 17.38 -2.53
C VAL A 530 16.50 15.88 -2.84
N GLU A 531 16.57 15.50 -4.11
CA GLU A 531 16.71 14.10 -4.55
C GLU A 531 18.02 13.44 -4.08
N LYS A 532 19.02 14.22 -3.65
CA LYS A 532 20.25 13.71 -3.05
C LYS A 532 20.10 13.34 -1.58
N GLY A 533 18.99 13.70 -0.96
CA GLY A 533 18.68 13.40 0.44
C GLY A 533 19.38 14.28 1.47
N ALA A 534 20.58 14.80 1.17
CA ALA A 534 21.27 15.82 1.96
C ALA A 534 22.13 16.70 1.07
N TYR A 535 22.21 17.99 1.39
CA TYR A 535 23.01 18.95 0.66
C TYR A 535 23.32 20.20 1.48
N VAL A 536 24.34 20.97 1.08
CA VAL A 536 24.79 22.15 1.78
C VAL A 536 23.88 23.34 1.49
N VAL A 537 23.27 23.94 2.53
CA VAL A 537 22.42 25.15 2.41
C VAL A 537 23.16 26.41 2.81
N TYR A 538 24.18 26.29 3.67
CA TYR A 538 25.01 27.43 4.08
C TYR A 538 26.42 26.97 4.37
N GLU A 539 27.43 27.73 3.96
CA GLU A 539 28.84 27.50 4.27
C GLU A 539 29.54 28.86 4.43
N SER A 540 30.18 29.05 5.57
CA SER A 540 30.87 30.31 5.86
C SER A 540 32.29 30.37 5.30
N SER A 541 32.96 29.22 5.15
CA SER A 541 34.32 29.10 4.71
C SER A 541 34.60 27.67 4.20
N ALA A 542 35.48 27.52 3.20
CA ALA A 542 35.89 26.21 2.69
C ALA A 542 36.69 25.36 3.71
N ASP A 543 37.28 26.00 4.73
CA ASP A 543 38.00 25.34 5.83
C ASP A 543 37.15 25.23 7.11
N PHE A 544 35.82 25.01 6.94
CA PHE A 544 34.90 24.83 8.06
C PHE A 544 35.33 23.68 8.98
N ASP A 545 35.10 23.82 10.27
CA ASP A 545 35.39 22.85 11.33
C ASP A 545 34.15 22.32 12.06
N THR A 546 33.03 22.89 11.77
CA THR A 546 31.75 22.59 12.42
C THR A 546 30.66 22.33 11.37
N ILE A 547 29.85 21.27 11.59
CA ILE A 547 28.69 20.96 10.75
C ILE A 547 27.41 20.96 11.59
N LEU A 548 26.41 21.72 11.18
CA LEU A 548 25.05 21.63 11.67
C LEU A 548 24.20 20.84 10.65
N LEU A 549 23.49 19.82 11.12
CA LEU A 549 22.58 19.02 10.31
C LEU A 549 21.16 19.25 10.81
N ALA A 550 20.23 19.43 9.90
CA ALA A 550 18.81 19.53 10.27
C ALA A 550 17.91 19.04 9.14
N SER A 551 16.65 18.77 9.45
CA SER A 551 15.59 18.56 8.48
C SER A 551 14.41 19.50 8.80
N GLY A 552 13.53 19.73 7.83
CA GLY A 552 12.28 20.46 8.06
C GLY A 552 12.49 21.84 8.68
N SER A 553 11.64 22.17 9.65
CA SER A 553 11.61 23.49 10.30
C SER A 553 12.91 23.90 10.99
N GLU A 554 13.77 22.96 11.35
CA GLU A 554 15.01 23.25 12.08
C GLU A 554 16.12 23.81 11.20
N ILE A 555 15.96 23.81 9.86
CA ILE A 555 16.94 24.40 8.93
C ILE A 555 17.06 25.91 9.13
N ASN A 556 15.93 26.64 9.25
CA ASN A 556 15.98 28.07 9.52
C ASN A 556 16.75 28.34 10.83
N LEU A 557 16.47 27.56 11.87
CA LEU A 557 17.13 27.69 13.18
C LEU A 557 18.62 27.37 13.09
N ALA A 558 19.02 26.36 12.34
CA ALA A 558 20.41 25.98 12.13
C ALA A 558 21.20 27.06 11.35
N VAL A 559 20.58 27.68 10.34
CA VAL A 559 21.20 28.77 9.56
C VAL A 559 21.40 30.02 10.44
N GLU A 560 20.43 30.38 11.29
CA GLU A 560 20.57 31.49 12.23
C GLU A 560 21.66 31.22 13.27
N ALA A 561 21.72 30.00 13.80
CA ALA A 561 22.79 29.62 14.74
C ALA A 561 24.17 29.64 14.06
N ALA A 562 24.28 29.20 12.81
CA ALA A 562 25.52 29.30 12.05
C ALA A 562 25.98 30.74 11.85
N LYS A 563 25.08 31.65 11.47
CA LYS A 563 25.39 33.09 11.36
C LYS A 563 25.89 33.66 12.68
N LYS A 564 25.31 33.28 13.81
CA LYS A 564 25.75 33.72 15.16
C LYS A 564 27.11 33.14 15.52
N LEU A 565 27.37 31.86 15.23
CA LEU A 565 28.69 31.24 15.43
C LEU A 565 29.77 31.91 14.58
N VAL A 566 29.47 32.24 13.32
CA VAL A 566 30.41 32.95 12.42
C VAL A 566 30.73 34.35 12.96
N ALA A 567 29.75 35.07 13.51
CA ALA A 567 29.98 36.35 14.16
C ALA A 567 30.92 36.25 15.41
N GLN A 568 31.04 35.06 16.00
CA GLN A 568 31.97 34.73 17.09
C GLN A 568 33.32 34.17 16.59
N GLY A 569 33.53 34.10 15.26
CA GLY A 569 34.76 33.63 14.64
C GLY A 569 34.76 32.15 14.26
N GLY A 570 33.63 31.44 14.39
CA GLY A 570 33.49 30.05 14.00
C GLY A 570 33.43 29.86 12.47
N LYS A 571 33.72 28.65 11.99
CA LYS A 571 33.66 28.26 10.58
C LYS A 571 32.69 27.10 10.44
N VAL A 572 31.51 27.39 9.91
CA VAL A 572 30.34 26.52 9.99
C VAL A 572 29.78 26.19 8.62
N ARG A 573 29.42 24.91 8.43
CA ARG A 573 28.58 24.42 7.34
C ARG A 573 27.22 24.02 7.91
N VAL A 574 26.13 24.33 7.20
CA VAL A 574 24.78 23.83 7.48
C VAL A 574 24.35 22.90 6.34
N VAL A 575 23.88 21.73 6.70
CA VAL A 575 23.39 20.70 5.78
C VAL A 575 21.89 20.49 6.00
N SER A 576 21.09 20.70 4.95
CA SER A 576 19.72 20.23 4.91
C SER A 576 19.70 18.74 4.62
N VAL A 577 18.94 17.98 5.43
CA VAL A 577 18.79 16.53 5.28
C VAL A 577 17.28 16.22 5.12
N PRO A 578 16.67 16.58 3.99
CA PRO A 578 15.26 16.29 3.76
C PRO A 578 14.92 14.80 3.77
N SER A 579 15.88 13.90 3.41
CA SER A 579 15.69 12.45 3.47
C SER A 579 16.99 11.72 3.80
N THR A 580 16.97 11.00 4.91
CA THR A 580 18.11 10.16 5.32
C THR A 580 18.33 8.98 4.38
N GLU A 581 17.25 8.37 3.88
CA GLU A 581 17.28 7.20 3.00
C GLU A 581 17.95 7.55 1.66
N LEU A 582 17.54 8.67 1.05
CA LEU A 582 18.12 9.13 -0.21
C LEU A 582 19.59 9.53 -0.07
N PHE A 583 19.98 10.07 1.10
CA PHE A 583 21.38 10.38 1.37
C PHE A 583 22.21 9.11 1.59
N ASP A 584 21.67 8.13 2.28
CA ASP A 584 22.35 6.85 2.52
C ASP A 584 22.64 6.10 1.21
N ASP A 585 21.79 6.24 0.22
CA ASP A 585 21.96 5.63 -1.11
C ASP A 585 22.96 6.37 -2.01
N GLN A 586 23.45 7.56 -1.60
CA GLN A 586 24.43 8.29 -2.41
C GLN A 586 25.80 7.60 -2.43
N PRO A 587 26.60 7.80 -3.49
CA PRO A 587 27.98 7.34 -3.54
C PRO A 587 28.82 7.84 -2.36
N ALA A 588 29.84 7.07 -1.98
CA ALA A 588 30.70 7.39 -0.84
C ALA A 588 31.38 8.78 -1.00
N GLU A 589 31.73 9.13 -2.22
CA GLU A 589 32.39 10.41 -2.55
C GLU A 589 31.43 11.58 -2.30
N TYR A 590 30.14 11.44 -2.62
CA TYR A 590 29.15 12.46 -2.33
C TYR A 590 28.92 12.61 -0.82
N LYS A 591 28.80 11.49 -0.12
CA LYS A 591 28.63 11.48 1.35
C LYS A 591 29.83 12.14 2.05
N GLU A 592 31.06 11.85 1.60
CA GLU A 592 32.26 12.48 2.12
C GLU A 592 32.33 13.97 1.77
N MET A 593 31.85 14.39 0.60
CA MET A 593 31.80 15.81 0.22
C MET A 593 30.84 16.60 1.13
N ILE A 594 29.68 16.02 1.48
CA ILE A 594 28.68 16.67 2.33
C ILE A 594 29.06 16.62 3.80
N LEU A 595 29.48 15.45 4.30
CA LEU A 595 29.86 15.18 5.69
C LEU A 595 31.28 14.62 5.79
N PRO A 596 32.34 15.47 5.55
CA PRO A 596 33.72 15.02 5.59
C PRO A 596 34.07 14.34 6.92
N ASN A 597 34.66 13.14 6.87
CA ASN A 597 35.06 12.38 8.05
C ASN A 597 36.06 13.13 8.95
N ALA A 598 36.82 14.03 8.37
CA ALA A 598 37.77 14.88 9.10
C ALA A 598 37.10 15.89 10.02
N VAL A 599 35.83 16.30 9.72
CA VAL A 599 35.08 17.25 10.53
C VAL A 599 34.20 16.47 11.50
N ARG A 600 34.67 16.38 12.76
CA ARG A 600 34.02 15.59 13.82
C ARG A 600 33.06 16.41 14.69
N LYS A 601 33.20 17.72 14.69
CA LYS A 601 32.33 18.63 15.42
C LYS A 601 31.00 18.79 14.67
N ARG A 602 30.02 17.92 15.02
CA ARG A 602 28.73 17.83 14.35
C ARG A 602 27.60 17.94 15.34
N VAL A 603 26.60 18.75 15.02
CA VAL A 603 25.36 18.87 15.80
C VAL A 603 24.17 18.64 14.86
N ALA A 604 23.33 17.66 15.17
CA ALA A 604 22.04 17.47 14.51
C ALA A 604 20.93 18.12 15.32
N ILE A 605 19.96 18.73 14.64
CA ILE A 605 18.85 19.44 15.24
C ILE A 605 17.56 18.93 14.58
N GLU A 606 16.67 18.29 15.34
CA GLU A 606 15.38 17.82 14.85
C GLU A 606 14.36 17.70 15.99
N MET A 607 13.18 18.28 15.82
CA MET A 607 12.06 18.18 16.80
C MET A 607 11.40 16.79 16.74
N ALA A 608 12.21 15.76 16.99
CA ALA A 608 11.84 14.34 17.01
C ALA A 608 12.87 13.56 17.85
N ALA A 609 12.67 12.23 17.96
CA ALA A 609 13.57 11.35 18.69
C ALA A 609 15.01 11.40 18.16
N THR A 610 15.99 11.36 19.08
CA THR A 610 17.41 11.56 18.76
C THR A 610 18.03 10.41 17.99
N GLN A 611 17.46 9.21 18.07
CA GLN A 611 18.04 7.94 17.62
C GLN A 611 18.56 7.94 16.17
N PRO A 612 17.88 8.46 15.15
CA PRO A 612 18.33 8.36 13.76
C PRO A 612 19.60 9.14 13.47
N TRP A 613 19.90 10.16 14.27
CA TRP A 613 20.98 11.09 14.00
C TRP A 613 22.36 10.63 14.43
N TYR A 614 22.47 9.65 15.35
CA TYR A 614 23.77 9.18 15.83
C TYR A 614 24.67 8.60 14.71
N LYS A 615 24.07 8.05 13.67
CA LYS A 615 24.78 7.58 12.47
C LYS A 615 25.56 8.72 11.78
N TYR A 616 25.03 9.93 11.78
CA TYR A 616 25.57 11.08 11.04
C TYR A 616 26.45 11.97 11.91
N VAL A 617 26.14 12.14 13.18
CA VAL A 617 26.97 12.94 14.09
C VAL A 617 28.16 12.16 14.64
N GLY A 618 28.09 10.85 14.73
CA GLY A 618 29.14 10.00 15.29
C GLY A 618 29.27 10.11 16.81
N LEU A 619 30.37 9.56 17.36
CA LEU A 619 30.59 9.48 18.81
C LEU A 619 30.95 10.84 19.44
N ASP A 620 31.55 11.75 18.66
CA ASP A 620 32.00 13.06 19.14
C ASP A 620 30.95 14.16 18.97
N GLY A 621 29.91 13.91 18.17
CA GLY A 621 28.84 14.88 17.91
C GLY A 621 27.73 14.86 18.94
N LYS A 622 26.79 15.78 18.79
CA LYS A 622 25.61 15.94 19.66
C LYS A 622 24.33 15.97 18.84
N VAL A 623 23.23 15.61 19.48
CA VAL A 623 21.87 15.73 18.91
C VAL A 623 21.04 16.60 19.83
N ILE A 624 20.43 17.63 19.27
CA ILE A 624 19.36 18.41 19.92
C ILE A 624 18.05 17.84 19.37
N GLY A 625 17.39 17.00 20.16
CA GLY A 625 16.17 16.27 19.83
C GLY A 625 15.31 16.07 21.06
N ILE A 626 14.27 15.25 20.95
CA ILE A 626 13.29 15.01 22.01
C ILE A 626 13.13 13.51 22.20
N ASP A 627 13.43 13.03 23.42
CA ASP A 627 13.28 11.62 23.81
C ASP A 627 12.20 11.45 24.91
N THR A 628 11.31 12.43 25.05
CA THR A 628 10.14 12.40 25.94
C THR A 628 8.92 12.87 25.16
N PHE A 629 7.72 12.63 25.67
CA PHE A 629 6.53 13.24 25.09
C PHE A 629 6.58 14.76 25.20
N GLY A 630 5.89 15.46 24.29
CA GLY A 630 5.74 16.91 24.29
C GLY A 630 4.79 17.42 25.37
N ALA A 631 4.33 18.67 25.24
CA ALA A 631 3.47 19.31 26.22
C ALA A 631 2.46 20.28 25.57
N SER A 632 1.27 20.41 26.16
CA SER A 632 0.25 21.33 25.71
C SER A 632 0.54 22.76 26.21
N ALA A 633 0.99 23.63 25.31
CA ALA A 633 1.20 25.06 25.52
C ALA A 633 1.29 25.78 24.16
N PRO A 634 1.32 27.13 24.09
CA PRO A 634 1.64 27.82 22.84
C PRO A 634 2.92 27.27 22.19
N ALA A 635 2.89 27.04 20.88
CA ALA A 635 3.98 26.39 20.17
C ALA A 635 5.37 27.00 20.46
N SER A 636 5.47 28.34 20.54
CA SER A 636 6.73 29.03 20.86
C SER A 636 7.27 28.69 22.25
N GLU A 637 6.40 28.52 23.24
CA GLU A 637 6.79 28.12 24.59
C GLU A 637 7.28 26.67 24.65
N VAL A 638 6.59 25.77 23.93
CA VAL A 638 6.99 24.36 23.83
C VAL A 638 8.36 24.27 23.17
N ILE A 639 8.55 24.91 22.00
CA ILE A 639 9.81 24.92 21.25
C ILE A 639 10.97 25.44 22.13
N GLU A 640 10.76 26.55 22.86
CA GLU A 640 11.77 27.11 23.75
C GLU A 640 12.09 26.19 24.93
N HIS A 641 11.04 25.62 25.57
CA HIS A 641 11.17 24.71 26.70
C HIS A 641 12.01 23.46 26.37
N TYR A 642 11.81 22.90 25.18
CA TYR A 642 12.59 21.75 24.71
C TYR A 642 13.95 22.11 24.10
N GLY A 643 14.34 23.41 24.18
CA GLY A 643 15.68 23.88 23.86
C GLY A 643 15.96 24.06 22.35
N PHE A 644 14.94 24.18 21.53
CA PHE A 644 15.12 24.49 20.08
C PHE A 644 15.28 26.02 19.91
N THR A 645 16.40 26.52 20.39
CA THR A 645 16.77 27.95 20.32
C THR A 645 18.15 28.12 19.71
N VAL A 646 18.37 29.27 19.04
CA VAL A 646 19.69 29.63 18.48
C VAL A 646 20.77 29.57 19.55
N ASP A 647 20.45 30.07 20.77
CA ASP A 647 21.41 30.11 21.87
C ASP A 647 21.81 28.74 22.37
N ASN A 648 20.87 27.79 22.46
CA ASN A 648 21.19 26.42 22.85
C ASN A 648 22.04 25.72 21.80
N ILE A 649 21.78 25.92 20.50
CA ILE A 649 22.61 25.35 19.42
C ILE A 649 24.04 25.91 19.51
N VAL A 650 24.20 27.25 19.65
CA VAL A 650 25.50 27.90 19.78
C VAL A 650 26.25 27.40 21.02
N ASN A 651 25.55 27.28 22.14
CA ASN A 651 26.14 26.75 23.37
C ASN A 651 26.57 25.30 23.22
N THR A 652 25.74 24.46 22.58
CA THR A 652 26.05 23.03 22.30
C THR A 652 27.33 22.92 21.46
N VAL A 653 27.43 23.73 20.39
CA VAL A 653 28.63 23.75 19.53
C VAL A 653 29.87 24.22 20.30
N ASN A 654 29.76 25.25 21.15
CA ASN A 654 30.89 25.78 21.89
C ASN A 654 31.42 24.83 22.98
N HIS A 655 30.63 23.83 23.40
CA HIS A 655 31.00 22.80 24.38
C HIS A 655 31.40 21.46 23.76
N LEU A 656 31.43 21.35 22.43
CA LEU A 656 32.03 20.27 21.67
C LEU A 656 33.52 20.59 21.39
#